data_b58137ae933cfa9ea7673776ecf4ccc4
#
_entry.id   b58137ae933cfa9ea7673776ecf4ccc4
#
_cell.length_a   1.000
_cell.length_b   1.000
_cell.length_c   1.000
_cell.angle_alpha   90.00
_cell.angle_beta   90.00
_cell.angle_gamma   90.00
#
_symmetry.space_group_name_H-M   'P 1'
#
loop_
_entity.id
_entity.type
_entity.pdbx_description
1 polymer ?
#
loop_
_entity_poly.entity_id
_entity_poly.type
_entity_poly.pdbx_seq_one_letter_code
_entity_poly.pdbx_strand_id
1 'polypeptide(L)'
;MHTEPSPHGAPGTRPAPIRVAIVPHTHWDREWYSPFQTFRMRLVKLLDSLLPMLEQDMSYARFLLDGQTAILDDYLEVRPGAEPTLRRLAAAGRIALGPWMVQMDEFMVSGETIVRDLQFGIEQAAGYGGAMPVGYLPDIFGHVAQMPQILRLAGIEHAVAWRGVPASVDRTGFWWEAPDGSRVRCEYLYGSYSNGRDLPQDAKGLVLRAADYEQELGPVRLGDMLLMNGTDHQMPQPWLGRVVAEANEIQDDYEFVVTSLTEHLARQPTEGLPTVRGELRSGARANLLMGVASNRVDVHQACAAAERALERRAEPLGALFLPAADHPAELLRLAWRLLVLNSAHDSSCACSADEVVDQVLVRYREARQIGDGLVRDALHALASRVDAPPGATLVVNPTARARSGVVEATVPGDGPCHFVAPDGTARPTQLLGVVGGEGYHTIVTGQKVRWVLDLMRGTEFAGRQITSYEVVERDGVHDVVLQEAGPGEPRRDLAALKGEMLALGEQGRTMRFRLLVAPRRRVLFHTTAVPGFGWCTYRAVDGPPPPGTVVATDGALANEHLRVAVDGADGTWSVETNDGLVLRGLGRLVDGGDGGDTYNYSPPASDRIVDRPDAVRVHTVEAGPVRARVVVESDYRWPVAAVGDERACSARTDATETVTVRTTLELRPDERFVRVVHEFDNRCRDHRLRAHFPLPARVGGSDAECAFAVVHRGLTAEGGTHEYGLPTFPSRRFVDASDGTVGLALVHDGLLEYEVVDDGRELALTLLRATGYLSRSEPALRPNPAGPTIPVRGAQMPGEQRVEYAVLPHRGDWRAAGCHAAADAFLVPLERVRTAGGGTEPPQGARLEVDGAEVSAVVREPGGLSVRVFRTDPDPGEVRVTYAGAPARGWVVDLRGLPVEPFEGGVTLRPWQIATLRIAGADAGG
;
A
#
# COMPACT_ATOMS: atom_id res chain seq x y z
N MET A 1 27.46 84.75 -25.37
CA MET A 1 27.78 83.30 -25.51
C MET A 1 26.51 82.52 -25.29
N HIS A 2 25.96 82.00 -26.36
CA HIS A 2 24.76 81.23 -26.35
C HIS A 2 25.10 79.78 -25.92
N THR A 3 24.41 79.25 -24.89
CA THR A 3 24.45 77.84 -24.55
C THR A 3 23.22 77.24 -25.20
N GLU A 4 23.44 76.31 -26.12
CA GLU A 4 22.41 75.44 -26.73
C GLU A 4 21.83 74.50 -25.70
N PRO A 5 20.52 74.16 -25.79
CA PRO A 5 19.91 73.12 -24.93
C PRO A 5 20.29 71.76 -25.50
N SER A 6 20.69 70.82 -24.61
CA SER A 6 20.94 69.42 -24.89
C SER A 6 19.74 68.70 -25.47
N PRO A 7 19.90 67.72 -26.37
CA PRO A 7 18.77 67.02 -27.00
C PRO A 7 18.01 66.14 -26.00
N HIS A 8 16.70 66.14 -26.16
CA HIS A 8 15.74 65.29 -25.43
C HIS A 8 16.17 63.83 -25.52
N GLY A 9 16.26 63.17 -24.33
CA GLY A 9 16.42 61.72 -24.24
C GLY A 9 15.29 61.03 -25.00
N ALA A 10 15.64 59.97 -25.72
CA ALA A 10 14.67 59.10 -26.38
C ALA A 10 13.62 58.62 -25.36
N PRO A 11 12.33 58.51 -25.75
CA PRO A 11 11.32 57.98 -24.86
C PRO A 11 11.72 56.59 -24.45
N GLY A 12 11.96 56.40 -23.15
CA GLY A 12 12.22 55.07 -22.59
C GLY A 12 11.07 54.12 -23.01
N THR A 13 11.43 53.07 -23.64
CA THR A 13 10.46 52.01 -23.94
C THR A 13 9.85 51.55 -22.63
N ARG A 14 8.54 51.72 -22.48
CA ARG A 14 7.79 51.19 -21.30
C ARG A 14 8.07 49.70 -21.21
N PRO A 15 8.34 49.17 -20.01
CA PRO A 15 8.52 47.72 -19.85
C PRO A 15 7.27 47.00 -20.35
N ALA A 16 7.46 45.82 -20.93
CA ALA A 16 6.34 44.99 -21.38
C ALA A 16 5.45 44.66 -20.17
N PRO A 17 4.10 44.60 -20.34
CA PRO A 17 3.21 44.27 -19.26
C PRO A 17 3.52 42.90 -18.66
N ILE A 18 3.36 42.76 -17.35
CA ILE A 18 3.52 41.48 -16.65
C ILE A 18 2.29 40.64 -16.98
N ARG A 19 2.52 39.44 -17.53
CA ARG A 19 1.43 38.53 -17.81
C ARG A 19 0.98 37.83 -16.53
N VAL A 20 -0.34 37.89 -16.28
CA VAL A 20 -1.04 37.24 -15.18
C VAL A 20 -1.90 36.12 -15.74
N ALA A 21 -1.41 34.88 -15.63
CA ALA A 21 -2.12 33.69 -16.03
C ALA A 21 -3.13 33.31 -14.95
N ILE A 22 -4.40 33.28 -15.26
CA ILE A 22 -5.48 32.88 -14.36
C ILE A 22 -5.98 31.53 -14.83
N VAL A 23 -5.86 30.50 -13.98
CA VAL A 23 -6.30 29.13 -14.25
C VAL A 23 -7.51 28.81 -13.37
N PRO A 24 -8.74 28.87 -13.93
CA PRO A 24 -9.93 28.46 -13.17
C PRO A 24 -9.90 26.97 -12.91
N HIS A 25 -10.17 26.61 -11.65
CA HIS A 25 -10.18 25.20 -11.23
C HIS A 25 -11.08 25.01 -10.00
N THR A 26 -11.22 23.78 -9.57
CA THR A 26 -11.64 23.38 -8.23
C THR A 26 -10.64 22.35 -7.72
N HIS A 27 -10.33 22.35 -6.42
CA HIS A 27 -9.76 21.16 -5.80
C HIS A 27 -10.89 20.26 -5.36
N TRP A 28 -10.82 18.99 -5.69
CA TRP A 28 -11.93 18.08 -5.49
C TRP A 28 -11.53 16.83 -4.70
N ASP A 29 -11.75 16.91 -3.37
CA ASP A 29 -11.71 15.72 -2.55
C ASP A 29 -12.97 14.90 -2.84
N ARG A 30 -12.76 13.65 -3.23
CA ARG A 30 -13.87 12.73 -3.49
C ARG A 30 -14.63 12.41 -2.21
N GLU A 31 -13.93 12.32 -1.11
CA GLU A 31 -14.40 12.10 0.27
C GLU A 31 -13.33 12.61 1.23
N TRP A 32 -13.74 13.21 2.34
CA TRP A 32 -12.84 13.78 3.37
C TRP A 32 -13.60 13.99 4.69
N TYR A 33 -13.92 15.25 5.05
CA TYR A 33 -14.72 15.56 6.24
C TYR A 33 -16.21 15.26 6.08
N SER A 34 -16.63 14.81 4.92
CA SER A 34 -17.96 14.31 4.60
C SER A 34 -17.88 13.10 3.68
N PRO A 35 -18.86 12.17 3.76
CA PRO A 35 -18.90 10.98 2.92
C PRO A 35 -19.01 11.30 1.43
N PHE A 36 -18.52 10.39 0.61
CA PHE A 36 -18.50 10.48 -0.85
C PHE A 36 -19.82 10.95 -1.47
N GLN A 37 -20.97 10.39 -1.06
CA GLN A 37 -22.24 10.79 -1.66
C GLN A 37 -22.63 12.23 -1.35
N THR A 38 -22.20 12.78 -0.22
CA THR A 38 -22.41 14.20 0.12
C THR A 38 -21.61 15.11 -0.81
N PHE A 39 -20.34 14.78 -1.05
CA PHE A 39 -19.50 15.53 -1.99
C PHE A 39 -19.95 15.33 -3.44
N ARG A 40 -20.36 14.12 -3.81
CA ARG A 40 -20.93 13.84 -5.13
C ARG A 40 -22.14 14.72 -5.45
N MET A 41 -23.03 14.97 -4.47
CA MET A 41 -24.15 15.90 -4.66
C MET A 41 -23.68 17.34 -4.94
N ARG A 42 -22.57 17.76 -4.35
CA ARG A 42 -21.94 19.07 -4.63
C ARG A 42 -21.30 19.07 -6.02
N LEU A 43 -20.61 18.00 -6.39
CA LEU A 43 -19.99 17.81 -7.71
C LEU A 43 -21.03 17.93 -8.84
N VAL A 44 -22.18 17.27 -8.67
CA VAL A 44 -23.28 17.36 -9.64
C VAL A 44 -23.74 18.81 -9.82
N LYS A 45 -23.90 19.56 -8.73
CA LYS A 45 -24.27 20.98 -8.81
C LYS A 45 -23.18 21.84 -9.47
N LEU A 46 -21.90 21.55 -9.18
CA LEU A 46 -20.78 22.26 -9.79
C LEU A 46 -20.81 22.07 -11.31
N LEU A 47 -20.85 20.82 -11.78
CA LEU A 47 -20.82 20.52 -13.20
C LEU A 47 -22.11 20.91 -13.93
N ASP A 48 -23.29 20.77 -13.31
CA ASP A 48 -24.56 21.29 -13.84
C ASP A 48 -24.52 22.83 -14.06
N SER A 49 -23.71 23.57 -13.28
CA SER A 49 -23.47 25.02 -13.45
C SER A 49 -22.35 25.31 -14.43
N LEU A 50 -21.24 24.59 -14.37
CA LEU A 50 -20.04 24.83 -15.17
C LEU A 50 -20.25 24.55 -16.66
N LEU A 51 -20.87 23.42 -17.02
CA LEU A 51 -20.98 23.01 -18.41
C LEU A 51 -21.75 24.03 -19.28
N PRO A 52 -22.95 24.53 -18.89
CA PRO A 52 -23.63 25.58 -19.64
C PRO A 52 -22.82 26.89 -19.73
N MET A 53 -22.10 27.26 -18.64
CA MET A 53 -21.26 28.46 -18.64
C MET A 53 -20.13 28.35 -19.67
N LEU A 54 -19.43 27.23 -19.72
CA LEU A 54 -18.39 26.98 -20.72
C LEU A 54 -18.95 26.95 -22.16
N GLU A 55 -20.19 26.52 -22.39
CA GLU A 55 -20.82 26.57 -23.71
C GLU A 55 -21.22 27.98 -24.15
N GLN A 56 -21.64 28.82 -23.23
CA GLN A 56 -22.25 30.13 -23.53
C GLN A 56 -21.26 31.28 -23.45
N ASP A 57 -20.28 31.22 -22.54
CA ASP A 57 -19.31 32.29 -22.30
C ASP A 57 -17.92 31.92 -22.83
N MET A 58 -17.56 32.50 -23.98
CA MET A 58 -16.22 32.29 -24.58
C MET A 58 -15.11 33.02 -23.83
N SER A 59 -15.43 34.05 -23.04
CA SER A 59 -14.44 34.75 -22.21
C SER A 59 -14.01 33.95 -21.01
N TYR A 60 -14.85 33.04 -20.49
CA TYR A 60 -14.48 32.01 -19.51
C TYR A 60 -13.82 30.82 -20.23
N ALA A 61 -12.59 31.03 -20.70
CA ALA A 61 -12.00 30.23 -21.77
C ALA A 61 -11.71 28.76 -21.39
N ARG A 62 -11.30 28.48 -20.14
CA ARG A 62 -10.77 27.21 -19.69
C ARG A 62 -11.25 26.86 -18.27
N PHE A 63 -11.26 25.55 -17.93
CA PHE A 63 -11.45 25.08 -16.56
C PHE A 63 -10.65 23.80 -16.36
N LEU A 64 -9.92 23.69 -15.24
CA LEU A 64 -9.19 22.51 -14.83
C LEU A 64 -10.04 21.70 -13.84
N LEU A 65 -10.40 20.48 -14.21
CA LEU A 65 -11.05 19.50 -13.33
C LEU A 65 -10.02 18.77 -12.47
N ASP A 66 -9.32 19.52 -11.66
CA ASP A 66 -8.38 19.07 -10.63
C ASP A 66 -7.34 18.01 -11.04
N GLY A 67 -7.09 17.85 -12.34
CA GLY A 67 -6.19 16.81 -12.81
C GLY A 67 -6.69 15.38 -12.57
N GLN A 68 -7.94 15.17 -12.21
CA GLN A 68 -8.54 13.89 -11.86
C GLN A 68 -9.61 13.47 -12.88
N THR A 69 -9.66 12.16 -13.21
CA THR A 69 -10.67 11.62 -14.11
C THR A 69 -11.82 10.89 -13.40
N ALA A 70 -11.65 10.46 -12.14
CA ALA A 70 -12.74 9.87 -11.35
C ALA A 70 -13.97 10.79 -11.23
N ILE A 71 -13.76 12.09 -11.29
CA ILE A 71 -14.82 13.12 -11.35
C ILE A 71 -15.82 12.84 -12.48
N LEU A 72 -15.35 12.37 -13.64
CA LEU A 72 -16.21 12.03 -14.78
C LEU A 72 -17.16 10.87 -14.44
N ASP A 73 -16.64 9.79 -13.87
CA ASP A 73 -17.45 8.63 -13.50
C ASP A 73 -18.48 9.01 -12.42
N ASP A 74 -18.05 9.74 -11.40
CA ASP A 74 -18.89 10.16 -10.29
C ASP A 74 -20.05 11.07 -10.76
N TYR A 75 -19.80 11.91 -11.77
CA TYR A 75 -20.83 12.77 -12.35
C TYR A 75 -21.72 12.02 -13.34
N LEU A 76 -21.14 11.26 -14.27
CA LEU A 76 -21.88 10.61 -15.36
C LEU A 76 -22.78 9.46 -14.87
N GLU A 77 -22.48 8.85 -13.73
CA GLU A 77 -23.40 7.89 -13.10
C GLU A 77 -24.75 8.56 -12.73
N VAL A 78 -24.74 9.87 -12.44
CA VAL A 78 -25.94 10.65 -12.10
C VAL A 78 -26.49 11.41 -13.31
N ARG A 79 -25.62 11.84 -14.23
CA ARG A 79 -25.93 12.65 -15.42
C ARG A 79 -25.40 12.02 -16.70
N PRO A 80 -25.80 10.80 -17.08
CA PRO A 80 -25.24 10.13 -18.28
C PRO A 80 -25.46 10.93 -19.57
N GLY A 81 -26.52 11.73 -19.66
CA GLY A 81 -26.79 12.60 -20.82
C GLY A 81 -25.82 13.76 -21.01
N ALA A 82 -24.94 14.05 -20.04
CA ALA A 82 -23.94 15.12 -20.14
C ALA A 82 -22.65 14.68 -20.87
N GLU A 83 -22.44 13.37 -21.08
CA GLU A 83 -21.22 12.83 -21.68
C GLU A 83 -20.86 13.47 -23.04
N PRO A 84 -21.79 13.67 -24.02
CA PRO A 84 -21.46 14.32 -25.30
C PRO A 84 -20.96 15.77 -25.13
N THR A 85 -21.48 16.52 -24.16
CA THR A 85 -21.04 17.87 -23.85
C THR A 85 -19.64 17.86 -23.22
N LEU A 86 -19.37 16.98 -22.25
CA LEU A 86 -18.05 16.81 -21.67
C LEU A 86 -17.00 16.46 -22.73
N ARG A 87 -17.28 15.48 -23.60
CA ARG A 87 -16.39 15.09 -24.71
C ARG A 87 -16.09 16.28 -25.64
N ARG A 88 -17.11 17.03 -26.01
CA ARG A 88 -16.93 18.20 -26.90
C ARG A 88 -16.11 19.31 -26.26
N LEU A 89 -16.38 19.63 -24.99
CA LEU A 89 -15.67 20.69 -24.26
C LEU A 89 -14.22 20.28 -23.97
N ALA A 90 -13.97 19.05 -23.60
CA ALA A 90 -12.63 18.53 -23.35
C ALA A 90 -11.80 18.47 -24.66
N ALA A 91 -12.37 17.93 -25.75
CA ALA A 91 -11.71 17.88 -27.06
C ALA A 91 -11.41 19.28 -27.62
N ALA A 92 -12.24 20.31 -27.29
CA ALA A 92 -11.98 21.70 -27.62
C ALA A 92 -10.97 22.39 -26.68
N GLY A 93 -10.40 21.65 -25.70
CA GLY A 93 -9.48 22.19 -24.69
C GLY A 93 -10.15 23.17 -23.71
N ARG A 94 -11.49 23.22 -23.62
CA ARG A 94 -12.22 24.04 -22.66
C ARG A 94 -12.22 23.45 -21.24
N ILE A 95 -12.06 22.14 -21.14
CA ILE A 95 -11.90 21.40 -19.89
C ILE A 95 -10.58 20.63 -19.96
N ALA A 96 -9.71 20.81 -18.97
CA ALA A 96 -8.52 20.01 -18.78
C ALA A 96 -8.82 18.83 -17.83
N LEU A 97 -8.42 17.62 -18.23
CA LEU A 97 -8.66 16.34 -17.55
C LEU A 97 -7.36 15.60 -17.26
N GLY A 98 -7.31 14.83 -16.17
CA GLY A 98 -6.18 13.98 -15.84
C GLY A 98 -4.86 14.74 -15.59
N PRO A 99 -3.73 14.04 -15.46
CA PRO A 99 -3.46 12.68 -15.92
C PRO A 99 -3.84 11.56 -14.93
N TRP A 100 -4.22 11.90 -13.72
CA TRP A 100 -4.51 10.94 -12.65
C TRP A 100 -5.97 10.45 -12.71
N MET A 101 -6.23 9.26 -12.20
CA MET A 101 -7.60 8.87 -11.87
C MET A 101 -8.08 9.60 -10.63
N VAL A 102 -7.25 9.63 -9.56
CA VAL A 102 -7.42 10.42 -8.33
C VAL A 102 -6.08 11.06 -7.95
N GLN A 103 -6.08 12.07 -7.10
CA GLN A 103 -4.85 12.62 -6.53
C GLN A 103 -4.43 11.77 -5.32
N MET A 104 -3.53 10.79 -5.57
CA MET A 104 -3.05 9.86 -4.56
C MET A 104 -2.07 10.51 -3.59
N ASP A 105 -2.05 10.06 -2.31
CA ASP A 105 -0.87 10.30 -1.48
C ASP A 105 0.24 9.32 -1.84
N GLU A 106 1.38 9.86 -2.24
CA GLU A 106 2.47 9.11 -2.83
C GLU A 106 3.22 8.22 -1.83
N PHE A 107 3.23 8.59 -0.53
CA PHE A 107 3.90 7.82 0.51
C PHE A 107 3.04 6.72 1.12
N MET A 108 1.72 6.85 1.04
CA MET A 108 0.78 5.90 1.64
C MET A 108 0.49 4.69 0.75
N VAL A 109 0.88 4.73 -0.52
CA VAL A 109 0.60 3.69 -1.51
C VAL A 109 1.88 3.12 -2.14
N SER A 110 1.77 1.98 -2.82
CA SER A 110 2.89 1.37 -3.54
C SER A 110 3.24 2.13 -4.82
N GLY A 111 4.44 1.91 -5.35
CA GLY A 111 4.81 2.44 -6.67
C GLY A 111 3.90 1.94 -7.79
N GLU A 112 3.42 0.70 -7.71
CA GLU A 112 2.48 0.15 -8.70
C GLU A 112 1.11 0.82 -8.60
N THR A 113 0.63 1.15 -7.41
CA THR A 113 -0.61 1.92 -7.24
C THR A 113 -0.50 3.30 -7.92
N ILE A 114 0.63 4.02 -7.77
CA ILE A 114 0.89 5.30 -8.46
C ILE A 114 0.85 5.11 -9.98
N VAL A 115 1.53 4.07 -10.49
CA VAL A 115 1.56 3.78 -11.94
C VAL A 115 0.16 3.43 -12.45
N ARG A 116 -0.62 2.62 -11.73
CA ARG A 116 -1.98 2.23 -12.13
C ARG A 116 -2.94 3.41 -12.12
N ASP A 117 -2.83 4.28 -11.12
CA ASP A 117 -3.60 5.52 -11.04
C ASP A 117 -3.36 6.40 -12.28
N LEU A 118 -2.08 6.62 -12.62
CA LEU A 118 -1.69 7.36 -13.81
C LEU A 118 -2.18 6.70 -15.11
N GLN A 119 -2.05 5.39 -15.23
CA GLN A 119 -2.50 4.64 -16.40
C GLN A 119 -4.03 4.72 -16.58
N PHE A 120 -4.81 4.53 -15.51
CA PHE A 120 -6.27 4.65 -15.54
C PHE A 120 -6.72 6.07 -15.90
N GLY A 121 -6.06 7.10 -15.36
CA GLY A 121 -6.36 8.48 -15.67
C GLY A 121 -6.08 8.82 -17.13
N ILE A 122 -4.92 8.45 -17.66
CA ILE A 122 -4.56 8.66 -19.08
C ILE A 122 -5.50 7.90 -20.01
N GLU A 123 -5.79 6.63 -19.71
CA GLU A 123 -6.70 5.79 -20.50
C GLU A 123 -8.11 6.39 -20.58
N GLN A 124 -8.66 6.81 -19.43
CA GLN A 124 -9.98 7.39 -19.37
C GLN A 124 -10.04 8.73 -20.12
N ALA A 125 -9.04 9.61 -19.90
CA ALA A 125 -8.97 10.90 -20.56
C ALA A 125 -8.81 10.79 -22.07
N ALA A 126 -8.19 9.73 -22.59
CA ALA A 126 -8.04 9.48 -24.03
C ALA A 126 -9.42 9.45 -24.74
N GLY A 127 -10.46 8.95 -24.07
CA GLY A 127 -11.83 8.98 -24.58
C GLY A 127 -12.45 10.39 -24.70
N TYR A 128 -11.81 11.42 -24.13
CA TYR A 128 -12.28 12.80 -24.07
C TYR A 128 -11.34 13.79 -24.76
N GLY A 129 -10.38 13.32 -25.54
CA GLY A 129 -9.44 14.15 -26.29
C GLY A 129 -8.02 14.17 -25.73
N GLY A 130 -7.76 13.43 -24.68
CA GLY A 130 -6.44 13.24 -24.08
C GLY A 130 -6.32 13.83 -22.68
N ALA A 131 -5.33 13.32 -21.94
CA ALA A 131 -4.97 13.83 -20.65
C ALA A 131 -4.15 15.12 -20.74
N MET A 132 -4.30 16.00 -19.78
CA MET A 132 -3.41 17.15 -19.59
C MET A 132 -1.98 16.64 -19.37
N PRO A 133 -0.97 17.05 -20.15
CA PRO A 133 0.40 16.56 -20.04
C PRO A 133 1.18 17.25 -18.90
N VAL A 134 0.59 17.30 -17.72
CA VAL A 134 1.15 17.93 -16.52
C VAL A 134 0.91 17.06 -15.31
N GLY A 135 1.94 16.68 -14.61
CA GLY A 135 1.87 16.03 -13.30
C GLY A 135 1.37 17.02 -12.25
N TYR A 136 0.05 17.19 -12.16
CA TYR A 136 -0.59 18.14 -11.25
C TYR A 136 -0.79 17.51 -9.87
N LEU A 137 -0.04 18.01 -8.89
CA LEU A 137 0.07 17.47 -7.53
C LEU A 137 -0.11 18.61 -6.50
N PRO A 138 -1.31 19.22 -6.42
CA PRO A 138 -1.50 20.47 -5.68
C PRO A 138 -1.53 20.30 -4.16
N ASP A 139 -2.11 19.22 -3.64
CA ASP A 139 -2.34 19.02 -2.19
C ASP A 139 -1.76 17.72 -1.61
N ILE A 140 -0.87 17.06 -2.31
CA ILE A 140 -0.24 15.82 -1.88
C ILE A 140 0.73 16.08 -0.72
N PHE A 141 0.73 15.23 0.32
CA PHE A 141 1.47 15.43 1.57
C PHE A 141 2.96 15.07 1.46
N GLY A 142 3.59 15.60 0.43
CA GLY A 142 4.96 15.34 0.03
C GLY A 142 5.05 14.37 -1.14
N HIS A 143 6.23 14.29 -1.77
CA HIS A 143 6.38 13.60 -3.04
C HIS A 143 7.57 12.65 -3.03
N VAL A 144 7.37 11.44 -3.61
CA VAL A 144 8.40 10.40 -3.67
C VAL A 144 9.49 10.73 -4.67
N ALA A 145 10.70 10.25 -4.39
CA ALA A 145 11.89 10.55 -5.20
C ALA A 145 11.76 10.12 -6.69
N GLN A 146 10.98 9.10 -6.98
CA GLN A 146 10.81 8.54 -8.33
C GLN A 146 9.71 9.21 -9.17
N MET A 147 8.95 10.15 -8.63
CA MET A 147 7.87 10.81 -9.36
C MET A 147 8.33 11.44 -10.68
N PRO A 148 9.48 12.15 -10.77
CA PRO A 148 9.96 12.66 -12.05
C PRO A 148 10.18 11.57 -13.10
N GLN A 149 10.73 10.41 -12.72
CA GLN A 149 10.90 9.28 -13.63
C GLN A 149 9.56 8.69 -14.08
N ILE A 150 8.61 8.50 -13.15
CA ILE A 150 7.26 8.00 -13.45
C ILE A 150 6.57 8.91 -14.49
N LEU A 151 6.62 10.23 -14.27
CA LEU A 151 6.06 11.21 -15.21
C LEU A 151 6.74 11.14 -16.58
N ARG A 152 8.06 11.09 -16.61
CA ARG A 152 8.85 10.95 -17.87
C ARG A 152 8.49 9.68 -18.63
N LEU A 153 8.36 8.55 -17.94
CA LEU A 153 7.93 7.29 -18.53
C LEU A 153 6.48 7.33 -19.07
N ALA A 154 5.64 8.25 -18.59
CA ALA A 154 4.33 8.54 -19.15
C ALA A 154 4.34 9.63 -20.23
N GLY A 155 5.50 10.14 -20.61
CA GLY A 155 5.66 11.21 -21.60
C GLY A 155 5.32 12.61 -21.08
N ILE A 156 5.32 12.82 -19.77
CA ILE A 156 5.02 14.10 -19.11
C ILE A 156 6.34 14.78 -18.72
N GLU A 157 6.49 16.05 -19.12
CA GLU A 157 7.72 16.85 -18.93
C GLU A 157 7.60 17.91 -17.84
N HIS A 158 6.39 18.19 -17.38
CA HIS A 158 6.09 19.22 -16.41
C HIS A 158 5.36 18.66 -15.20
N ALA A 159 5.72 19.18 -14.02
CA ALA A 159 4.97 18.95 -12.78
C ALA A 159 4.53 20.26 -12.16
N VAL A 160 3.54 20.19 -11.28
CA VAL A 160 3.08 21.31 -10.44
C VAL A 160 2.96 20.79 -9.02
N ALA A 161 3.62 21.43 -8.06
CA ALA A 161 3.61 21.05 -6.66
C ALA A 161 3.48 22.26 -5.73
N TRP A 162 2.89 22.04 -4.56
CA TRP A 162 2.79 23.04 -3.51
C TRP A 162 3.54 22.62 -2.26
N ARG A 163 3.14 21.48 -1.64
CA ARG A 163 3.73 20.97 -0.41
C ARG A 163 5.08 20.31 -0.68
N GLY A 164 5.90 20.22 0.34
CA GLY A 164 7.17 19.50 0.27
C GLY A 164 8.33 20.26 -0.36
N VAL A 165 8.09 21.43 -0.96
CA VAL A 165 9.14 22.23 -1.63
C VAL A 165 10.12 22.83 -0.60
N PRO A 166 11.44 22.56 -0.70
CA PRO A 166 12.42 23.00 0.30
C PRO A 166 12.71 24.51 0.23
N ALA A 167 13.20 25.05 1.33
CA ALA A 167 13.58 26.47 1.43
C ALA A 167 14.65 26.89 0.42
N SER A 168 15.46 25.93 -0.05
CA SER A 168 16.50 26.16 -1.08
C SER A 168 15.95 26.53 -2.46
N VAL A 169 14.65 26.29 -2.73
CA VAL A 169 13.98 26.74 -3.96
C VAL A 169 13.62 28.21 -3.81
N ASP A 170 14.36 29.07 -4.49
CA ASP A 170 14.19 30.54 -4.44
C ASP A 170 13.48 31.11 -5.69
N ARG A 171 12.82 30.28 -6.47
CA ARG A 171 12.08 30.60 -7.69
C ARG A 171 10.73 29.90 -7.71
N THR A 172 9.77 30.40 -8.54
CA THR A 172 8.51 29.69 -8.80
C THR A 172 8.65 28.51 -9.72
N GLY A 173 9.84 28.27 -10.30
CA GLY A 173 10.14 27.07 -11.11
C GLY A 173 11.48 26.46 -10.73
N PHE A 174 11.57 25.14 -10.81
CA PHE A 174 12.79 24.37 -10.55
C PHE A 174 12.83 23.08 -11.35
N TRP A 175 14.03 22.50 -11.50
CA TRP A 175 14.18 21.14 -12.00
C TRP A 175 14.03 20.16 -10.85
N TRP A 176 13.09 19.24 -10.96
CA TRP A 176 12.92 18.13 -10.03
C TRP A 176 13.51 16.87 -10.66
N GLU A 177 14.55 16.29 -10.03
CA GLU A 177 15.34 15.19 -10.54
C GLU A 177 15.18 13.92 -9.71
N ALA A 178 14.83 12.81 -10.36
CA ALA A 178 14.73 11.48 -9.77
C ALA A 178 16.13 10.85 -9.57
N PRO A 179 16.25 9.77 -8.78
CA PRO A 179 17.52 9.09 -8.53
C PRO A 179 18.20 8.54 -9.78
N ASP A 180 17.46 8.22 -10.85
CA ASP A 180 18.02 7.74 -12.13
C ASP A 180 18.53 8.87 -13.05
N GLY A 181 18.37 10.14 -12.62
CA GLY A 181 18.71 11.34 -13.40
C GLY A 181 17.60 11.85 -14.32
N SER A 182 16.45 11.19 -14.37
CA SER A 182 15.27 11.72 -15.06
C SER A 182 14.78 12.98 -14.37
N ARG A 183 14.37 13.99 -15.16
CA ARG A 183 13.91 15.26 -14.57
C ARG A 183 12.68 15.81 -15.27
N VAL A 184 11.88 16.55 -14.51
CA VAL A 184 10.76 17.35 -14.98
C VAL A 184 10.93 18.79 -14.53
N ARG A 185 10.40 19.76 -15.31
CA ARG A 185 10.27 21.11 -14.83
C ARG A 185 9.08 21.20 -13.88
N CYS A 186 9.33 21.54 -12.64
CA CYS A 186 8.28 21.72 -11.64
C CYS A 186 7.95 23.20 -11.44
N GLU A 187 6.66 23.53 -11.47
CA GLU A 187 6.13 24.83 -11.04
C GLU A 187 5.75 24.73 -9.57
N TYR A 188 6.30 25.63 -8.77
CA TYR A 188 5.95 25.78 -7.36
C TYR A 188 4.75 26.73 -7.23
N LEU A 189 3.63 26.22 -6.71
CA LEU A 189 2.45 27.03 -6.41
C LEU A 189 2.70 27.90 -5.17
N TYR A 190 3.28 29.10 -5.41
CA TYR A 190 3.56 30.04 -4.33
C TYR A 190 2.28 30.48 -3.62
N GLY A 191 2.29 30.35 -2.30
CA GLY A 191 1.12 30.66 -1.46
C GLY A 191 0.12 29.52 -1.35
N SER A 192 -0.13 28.72 -2.38
CA SER A 192 -1.03 27.55 -2.40
C SER A 192 -1.64 27.34 -3.79
N TYR A 193 -2.31 26.20 -4.01
CA TYR A 193 -3.25 26.01 -5.14
C TYR A 193 -4.49 26.91 -5.03
N SER A 194 -4.67 27.65 -3.93
CA SER A 194 -5.77 28.56 -3.69
C SER A 194 -5.35 30.05 -3.79
N ASN A 195 -4.16 30.35 -4.35
CA ASN A 195 -3.60 31.69 -4.39
C ASN A 195 -4.43 32.71 -5.21
N GLY A 196 -5.31 32.22 -6.08
CA GLY A 196 -6.24 33.01 -6.88
C GLY A 196 -7.72 32.78 -6.56
N ARG A 197 -8.05 32.18 -5.37
CA ARG A 197 -9.44 32.04 -4.94
C ARG A 197 -10.10 33.41 -4.75
N ASP A 198 -11.38 33.45 -4.87
CA ASP A 198 -12.21 34.66 -4.59
C ASP A 198 -11.68 35.93 -5.27
N LEU A 199 -11.34 35.84 -6.58
CA LEU A 199 -10.94 37.03 -7.34
C LEU A 199 -12.04 38.09 -7.34
N PRO A 200 -11.67 39.41 -7.28
CA PRO A 200 -12.62 40.50 -7.25
C PRO A 200 -13.62 40.49 -8.43
N GLN A 201 -14.82 41.03 -8.18
CA GLN A 201 -15.89 41.09 -9.17
C GLN A 201 -15.84 42.36 -10.04
N ASP A 202 -14.80 43.16 -9.86
CA ASP A 202 -14.55 44.39 -10.63
C ASP A 202 -13.08 44.49 -11.06
N ALA A 203 -12.85 45.21 -12.14
CA ALA A 203 -11.57 45.36 -12.80
C ALA A 203 -10.48 45.99 -11.91
N LYS A 204 -10.84 47.04 -11.14
CA LYS A 204 -9.88 47.72 -10.26
C LYS A 204 -9.42 46.81 -9.14
N GLY A 205 -10.34 46.06 -8.56
CA GLY A 205 -10.03 45.06 -7.53
C GLY A 205 -9.09 44.01 -8.08
N LEU A 206 -9.29 43.50 -9.30
CA LEU A 206 -8.40 42.51 -9.90
C LEU A 206 -6.97 43.05 -10.12
N VAL A 207 -6.85 44.31 -10.60
CA VAL A 207 -5.56 45.01 -10.77
C VAL A 207 -4.83 45.14 -9.42
N LEU A 208 -5.53 45.57 -8.36
CA LEU A 208 -4.96 45.67 -7.02
C LEU A 208 -4.51 44.28 -6.49
N ARG A 209 -5.34 43.27 -6.68
CA ARG A 209 -5.00 41.89 -6.28
C ARG A 209 -3.74 41.36 -6.99
N ALA A 210 -3.57 41.71 -8.28
CA ALA A 210 -2.37 41.36 -9.03
C ALA A 210 -1.12 42.10 -8.50
N ALA A 211 -1.24 43.37 -8.16
CA ALA A 211 -0.15 44.16 -7.60
C ALA A 211 0.28 43.66 -6.21
N ASP A 212 -0.69 43.32 -5.36
CA ASP A 212 -0.42 42.72 -4.06
C ASP A 212 0.33 41.38 -4.22
N TYR A 213 -0.12 40.52 -5.15
CA TYR A 213 0.51 39.22 -5.41
C TYR A 213 1.89 39.36 -6.05
N GLU A 214 2.09 40.36 -6.92
CA GLU A 214 3.44 40.67 -7.43
C GLU A 214 4.39 41.06 -6.30
N GLN A 215 3.91 41.85 -5.34
CA GLN A 215 4.70 42.22 -4.17
C GLN A 215 4.99 41.00 -3.28
N GLU A 216 4.02 40.10 -3.05
CA GLU A 216 4.21 38.85 -2.31
C GLU A 216 5.23 37.93 -2.97
N LEU A 217 5.15 37.75 -4.30
CA LEU A 217 6.11 36.99 -5.07
C LEU A 217 7.52 37.58 -5.00
N GLY A 218 7.63 38.90 -5.15
CA GLY A 218 8.87 39.64 -5.04
C GLY A 218 10.02 38.98 -5.81
N PRO A 219 11.14 38.65 -5.13
CA PRO A 219 12.32 38.10 -5.78
C PRO A 219 12.17 36.64 -6.26
N VAL A 220 11.15 35.90 -5.78
CA VAL A 220 10.97 34.48 -6.18
C VAL A 220 10.26 34.34 -7.54
N ARG A 221 9.64 35.41 -8.05
CA ARG A 221 8.94 35.41 -9.34
C ARG A 221 9.88 35.06 -10.48
N LEU A 222 9.46 34.05 -11.26
CA LEU A 222 10.15 33.67 -12.49
C LEU A 222 9.10 33.60 -13.63
N GLY A 223 9.28 34.45 -14.67
CA GLY A 223 8.33 34.48 -15.79
C GLY A 223 6.97 35.14 -15.47
N ASP A 224 5.90 34.57 -16.05
CA ASP A 224 4.54 34.99 -15.88
C ASP A 224 4.04 34.72 -14.45
N MET A 225 3.14 35.51 -13.90
CA MET A 225 2.46 35.24 -12.63
C MET A 225 1.36 34.20 -12.85
N LEU A 226 1.20 33.26 -11.88
CA LEU A 226 0.16 32.24 -11.89
C LEU A 226 -0.82 32.44 -10.74
N LEU A 227 -2.10 32.67 -11.08
CA LEU A 227 -3.21 32.67 -10.13
C LEU A 227 -4.11 31.47 -10.39
N MET A 228 -4.12 30.54 -9.44
CA MET A 228 -5.01 29.38 -9.42
C MET A 228 -6.36 29.81 -8.87
N ASN A 229 -7.34 30.02 -9.77
CA ASN A 229 -8.65 30.56 -9.42
C ASN A 229 -9.63 29.48 -9.02
N GLY A 230 -9.51 29.05 -7.77
CA GLY A 230 -10.30 28.00 -7.16
C GLY A 230 -9.74 27.61 -5.80
N THR A 231 -10.44 26.75 -5.10
CA THR A 231 -10.06 26.08 -3.86
C THR A 231 -10.96 24.85 -3.64
N ASP A 232 -10.92 24.23 -2.47
CA ASP A 232 -11.69 23.02 -2.11
C ASP A 232 -13.18 23.22 -2.42
N HIS A 233 -13.70 22.37 -3.32
CA HIS A 233 -15.12 22.32 -3.72
C HIS A 233 -15.72 23.66 -4.17
N GLN A 234 -14.87 24.62 -4.59
CA GLN A 234 -15.34 25.96 -4.98
C GLN A 234 -16.09 25.92 -6.30
N MET A 235 -17.23 26.62 -6.33
CA MET A 235 -18.01 26.87 -7.55
C MET A 235 -17.27 27.82 -8.50
N PRO A 236 -17.39 27.66 -9.83
CA PRO A 236 -16.79 28.57 -10.80
C PRO A 236 -17.31 30.00 -10.61
N GLN A 237 -16.44 30.99 -10.86
CA GLN A 237 -16.75 32.42 -10.71
C GLN A 237 -17.23 33.00 -12.06
N PRO A 238 -18.54 33.19 -12.30
CA PRO A 238 -19.07 33.49 -13.64
C PRO A 238 -18.70 34.87 -14.17
N TRP A 239 -18.26 35.78 -13.28
CA TRP A 239 -17.83 37.13 -13.68
C TRP A 239 -16.40 37.21 -14.22
N LEU A 240 -15.61 36.16 -14.07
CA LEU A 240 -14.17 36.19 -14.31
C LEU A 240 -13.78 36.65 -15.70
N GLY A 241 -14.37 36.09 -16.76
CA GLY A 241 -14.09 36.52 -18.15
C GLY A 241 -14.32 37.98 -18.41
N ARG A 242 -15.45 38.52 -17.94
CA ARG A 242 -15.80 39.94 -18.05
C ARG A 242 -14.79 40.81 -17.29
N VAL A 243 -14.50 40.50 -16.05
CA VAL A 243 -13.58 41.26 -15.19
C VAL A 243 -12.17 41.30 -15.76
N VAL A 244 -11.70 40.18 -16.33
CA VAL A 244 -10.41 40.10 -17.02
C VAL A 244 -10.38 41.03 -18.25
N ALA A 245 -11.40 41.04 -19.07
CA ALA A 245 -11.50 41.94 -20.22
C ALA A 245 -11.46 43.41 -19.78
N GLU A 246 -12.32 43.79 -18.84
CA GLU A 246 -12.37 45.13 -18.27
C GLU A 246 -11.04 45.59 -17.63
N ALA A 247 -10.34 44.69 -16.93
CA ALA A 247 -9.04 44.97 -16.31
C ALA A 247 -7.95 45.26 -17.33
N ASN A 248 -7.95 44.58 -18.45
CA ASN A 248 -7.01 44.85 -19.56
C ASN A 248 -7.30 46.17 -20.27
N GLU A 249 -8.54 46.71 -20.19
CA GLU A 249 -8.90 48.01 -20.81
C GLU A 249 -8.49 49.20 -19.95
N ILE A 250 -8.43 49.09 -18.62
CA ILE A 250 -8.23 50.21 -17.69
C ILE A 250 -6.78 50.50 -17.33
N GLN A 251 -5.83 49.62 -17.70
CA GLN A 251 -4.39 49.76 -17.40
C GLN A 251 -3.53 48.97 -18.40
N ASP A 252 -2.21 49.25 -18.44
CA ASP A 252 -1.23 48.62 -19.32
C ASP A 252 -0.07 47.96 -18.55
N ASP A 253 -0.12 47.84 -17.22
CA ASP A 253 0.94 47.27 -16.40
C ASP A 253 0.89 45.74 -16.36
N TYR A 254 -0.34 45.21 -16.53
CA TYR A 254 -0.61 43.77 -16.53
C TYR A 254 -1.36 43.31 -17.77
N GLU A 255 -1.06 42.12 -18.26
CA GLU A 255 -1.84 41.38 -19.26
C GLU A 255 -2.53 40.18 -18.55
N PHE A 256 -3.80 40.32 -18.21
CA PHE A 256 -4.61 39.26 -17.62
C PHE A 256 -5.13 38.30 -18.69
N VAL A 257 -4.96 36.98 -18.45
CA VAL A 257 -5.43 35.96 -19.39
C VAL A 257 -6.02 34.76 -18.62
N VAL A 258 -7.26 34.39 -18.97
CA VAL A 258 -7.84 33.09 -18.55
C VAL A 258 -7.25 32.00 -19.45
N THR A 259 -6.47 31.07 -18.86
CA THR A 259 -5.65 30.13 -19.62
C THR A 259 -5.63 28.72 -18.96
N SER A 260 -4.92 27.79 -19.54
CA SER A 260 -4.65 26.47 -18.95
C SER A 260 -3.26 26.37 -18.32
N LEU A 261 -3.06 25.40 -17.41
CA LEU A 261 -1.71 25.09 -16.87
C LEU A 261 -0.73 24.73 -17.98
N THR A 262 -1.16 23.95 -18.97
CA THR A 262 -0.32 23.56 -20.11
C THR A 262 0.19 24.77 -20.88
N GLU A 263 -0.70 25.72 -21.20
CA GLU A 263 -0.33 26.95 -21.91
C GLU A 263 0.57 27.85 -21.05
N HIS A 264 0.32 27.95 -19.75
CA HIS A 264 1.17 28.67 -18.82
C HIS A 264 2.58 28.08 -18.78
N LEU A 265 2.72 26.78 -18.51
CA LEU A 265 4.00 26.08 -18.37
C LEU A 265 4.86 26.11 -19.64
N ALA A 266 4.21 26.05 -20.84
CA ALA A 266 4.90 26.13 -22.12
C ALA A 266 5.60 27.48 -22.35
N ARG A 267 5.22 28.52 -21.61
CA ARG A 267 5.80 29.87 -21.69
C ARG A 267 6.85 30.15 -20.65
N GLN A 268 6.92 29.28 -19.60
CA GLN A 268 7.81 29.54 -18.48
C GLN A 268 9.27 29.27 -18.83
N PRO A 269 10.21 30.04 -18.27
CA PRO A 269 11.64 29.81 -18.46
C PRO A 269 12.07 28.41 -18.00
N THR A 270 13.03 27.83 -18.73
CA THR A 270 13.67 26.56 -18.41
C THR A 270 15.15 26.71 -18.08
N GLU A 271 15.71 27.90 -18.29
CA GLU A 271 17.11 28.21 -18.02
C GLU A 271 17.29 28.84 -16.62
N GLY A 272 18.43 28.59 -16.00
CA GLY A 272 18.78 29.18 -14.70
C GLY A 272 17.94 28.69 -13.52
N LEU A 273 17.27 27.55 -13.66
CA LEU A 273 16.45 26.96 -12.59
C LEU A 273 17.31 26.21 -11.57
N PRO A 274 17.00 26.33 -10.26
CA PRO A 274 17.59 25.45 -9.26
C PRO A 274 17.16 24.01 -9.50
N THR A 275 17.97 23.05 -9.01
CA THR A 275 17.65 21.61 -9.09
C THR A 275 17.45 21.04 -7.70
N VAL A 276 16.31 20.38 -7.50
CA VAL A 276 16.00 19.58 -6.31
C VAL A 276 16.06 18.11 -6.72
N ARG A 277 16.83 17.31 -5.97
CA ARG A 277 16.97 15.87 -6.22
C ARG A 277 16.28 15.06 -5.15
N GLY A 278 15.60 14.00 -5.57
CA GLY A 278 14.93 13.06 -4.66
C GLY A 278 13.55 13.53 -4.21
N GLU A 279 13.24 13.28 -2.94
CA GLU A 279 11.93 13.56 -2.34
C GLU A 279 11.66 15.06 -2.16
N LEU A 280 10.39 15.45 -2.29
CA LEU A 280 9.95 16.76 -1.81
C LEU A 280 9.22 16.54 -0.48
N ARG A 281 9.93 16.72 0.63
CA ARG A 281 9.44 16.48 2.00
C ARG A 281 9.82 17.58 3.00
N SER A 282 9.82 18.82 2.58
CA SER A 282 10.11 19.95 3.44
C SER A 282 8.84 20.62 3.98
N GLY A 283 8.77 20.88 5.26
CA GLY A 283 7.75 21.72 5.90
C GLY A 283 8.06 23.22 5.84
N ALA A 284 9.10 23.66 5.13
CA ALA A 284 9.57 25.05 5.12
C ALA A 284 8.59 26.04 4.49
N ARG A 285 7.85 25.61 3.47
CA ARG A 285 6.99 26.47 2.63
C ARG A 285 5.48 26.26 2.87
N ALA A 286 5.10 25.08 3.32
CA ALA A 286 3.72 24.69 3.62
C ALA A 286 3.73 23.56 4.65
N ASN A 287 2.62 23.35 5.34
CA ASN A 287 2.47 22.16 6.18
C ASN A 287 2.55 20.90 5.33
N LEU A 288 3.40 19.96 5.77
CA LEU A 288 3.62 18.67 5.10
C LEU A 288 2.66 17.60 5.59
N LEU A 289 2.17 17.72 6.85
CA LEU A 289 1.18 16.82 7.45
C LEU A 289 1.71 15.41 7.69
N MET A 290 2.95 15.29 8.13
CA MET A 290 3.74 14.06 8.18
C MET A 290 3.18 12.97 9.10
N GLY A 291 2.32 13.30 10.07
CA GLY A 291 1.74 12.34 11.00
C GLY A 291 0.67 11.43 10.40
N VAL A 292 0.24 11.67 9.15
CA VAL A 292 -0.68 10.76 8.44
C VAL A 292 -0.11 9.36 8.29
N ALA A 293 1.21 9.19 8.26
CA ALA A 293 1.87 7.89 8.15
C ALA A 293 1.64 6.96 9.36
N SER A 294 1.20 7.50 10.50
CA SER A 294 0.91 6.73 11.71
C SER A 294 -0.55 6.81 12.17
N ASN A 295 -1.38 7.60 11.48
CA ASN A 295 -2.81 7.67 11.74
C ASN A 295 -3.51 6.40 11.25
N ARG A 296 -4.50 5.88 12.00
CA ARG A 296 -5.32 4.73 11.56
C ARG A 296 -4.49 3.60 10.95
N VAL A 297 -3.65 2.97 11.77
CA VAL A 297 -2.80 1.85 11.33
C VAL A 297 -3.61 0.70 10.69
N ASP A 298 -4.87 0.50 11.06
CA ASP A 298 -5.79 -0.45 10.44
C ASP A 298 -6.01 -0.19 8.94
N VAL A 299 -6.07 1.08 8.52
CA VAL A 299 -6.18 1.48 7.11
C VAL A 299 -4.90 1.17 6.35
N HIS A 300 -3.73 1.51 6.91
CA HIS A 300 -2.45 1.22 6.28
C HIS A 300 -2.17 -0.28 6.16
N GLN A 301 -2.55 -1.07 7.17
CA GLN A 301 -2.49 -2.54 7.10
C GLN A 301 -3.44 -3.10 6.03
N ALA A 302 -4.65 -2.57 5.94
CA ALA A 302 -5.61 -2.99 4.92
C ALA A 302 -5.14 -2.64 3.50
N CYS A 303 -4.55 -1.45 3.31
CA CYS A 303 -3.91 -1.02 2.07
C CYS A 303 -2.79 -1.98 1.67
N ALA A 304 -1.80 -2.18 2.56
CA ALA A 304 -0.66 -3.06 2.31
C ALA A 304 -1.09 -4.50 1.99
N ALA A 305 -2.12 -5.02 2.67
CA ALA A 305 -2.66 -6.35 2.40
C ALA A 305 -3.36 -6.45 1.03
N ALA A 306 -4.10 -5.40 0.60
CA ALA A 306 -4.75 -5.36 -0.70
C ALA A 306 -3.73 -5.22 -1.84
N GLU A 307 -2.75 -4.34 -1.71
CA GLU A 307 -1.64 -4.19 -2.65
C GLU A 307 -0.89 -5.52 -2.83
N ARG A 308 -0.49 -6.18 -1.75
CA ARG A 308 0.19 -7.49 -1.83
C ARG A 308 -0.67 -8.58 -2.49
N ALA A 309 -1.99 -8.58 -2.20
CA ALA A 309 -2.90 -9.55 -2.81
C ALA A 309 -2.94 -9.41 -4.34
N LEU A 310 -2.91 -8.18 -4.86
CA LEU A 310 -2.92 -7.91 -6.29
C LEU A 310 -1.52 -7.98 -6.92
N GLU A 311 -0.58 -7.16 -6.46
CA GLU A 311 0.73 -6.96 -7.08
C GLU A 311 1.65 -8.18 -6.97
N ARG A 312 1.65 -8.82 -5.79
CA ARG A 312 2.62 -9.87 -5.48
C ARG A 312 2.05 -11.28 -5.64
N ARG A 313 0.73 -11.43 -5.78
CA ARG A 313 0.09 -12.74 -5.79
C ARG A 313 -0.86 -12.91 -6.97
N ALA A 314 -1.96 -12.17 -7.06
CA ALA A 314 -3.00 -12.40 -8.06
C ALA A 314 -2.53 -12.12 -9.49
N GLU A 315 -1.93 -10.96 -9.76
CA GLU A 315 -1.43 -10.63 -11.10
C GLU A 315 -0.32 -11.57 -11.58
N PRO A 316 0.81 -11.76 -10.83
CA PRO A 316 1.86 -12.65 -11.31
C PRO A 316 1.40 -14.10 -11.47
N LEU A 317 0.64 -14.65 -10.51
CA LEU A 317 0.16 -16.02 -10.62
C LEU A 317 -0.87 -16.19 -11.76
N GLY A 318 -1.78 -15.22 -11.92
CA GLY A 318 -2.73 -15.22 -13.02
C GLY A 318 -2.04 -15.08 -14.39
N ALA A 319 -1.09 -14.17 -14.51
CA ALA A 319 -0.34 -13.95 -15.75
C ALA A 319 0.51 -15.15 -16.18
N LEU A 320 1.12 -15.85 -15.22
CA LEU A 320 2.06 -16.94 -15.46
C LEU A 320 1.40 -18.31 -15.55
N PHE A 321 0.30 -18.54 -14.82
CA PHE A 321 -0.25 -19.88 -14.64
C PHE A 321 -1.68 -20.07 -15.16
N LEU A 322 -2.42 -19.03 -15.50
CA LEU A 322 -3.70 -19.20 -16.21
C LEU A 322 -3.48 -19.23 -17.73
N PRO A 323 -4.26 -20.03 -18.47
CA PRO A 323 -4.35 -19.89 -19.92
C PRO A 323 -4.75 -18.45 -20.30
N ALA A 324 -4.28 -17.96 -21.44
CA ALA A 324 -4.60 -16.60 -21.89
C ALA A 324 -6.12 -16.35 -22.03
N ALA A 325 -6.86 -17.37 -22.47
CA ALA A 325 -8.32 -17.30 -22.62
C ALA A 325 -9.07 -17.20 -21.26
N ASP A 326 -8.47 -17.68 -20.18
CA ASP A 326 -9.07 -17.72 -18.84
C ASP A 326 -8.53 -16.58 -17.95
N HIS A 327 -7.70 -15.67 -18.49
CA HIS A 327 -7.12 -14.59 -17.74
C HIS A 327 -8.19 -13.58 -17.28
N PRO A 328 -8.34 -13.31 -15.97
CA PRO A 328 -9.45 -12.56 -15.41
C PRO A 328 -9.23 -11.04 -15.46
N ALA A 329 -8.94 -10.49 -16.64
CA ALA A 329 -8.56 -9.08 -16.82
C ALA A 329 -9.57 -8.10 -16.20
N GLU A 330 -10.88 -8.35 -16.38
CA GLU A 330 -11.92 -7.45 -15.86
C GLU A 330 -12.04 -7.47 -14.33
N LEU A 331 -11.84 -8.64 -13.69
CA LEU A 331 -11.83 -8.75 -12.24
C LEU A 331 -10.59 -8.07 -11.64
N LEU A 332 -9.43 -8.22 -12.27
CA LEU A 332 -8.21 -7.51 -11.90
C LEU A 332 -8.41 -6.00 -12.04
N ARG A 333 -8.98 -5.55 -13.17
CA ARG A 333 -9.28 -4.13 -13.39
C ARG A 333 -10.23 -3.58 -12.32
N LEU A 334 -11.27 -4.34 -11.96
CA LEU A 334 -12.19 -3.95 -10.89
C LEU A 334 -11.48 -3.83 -9.54
N ALA A 335 -10.64 -4.81 -9.17
CA ALA A 335 -9.90 -4.81 -7.93
C ALA A 335 -8.89 -3.63 -7.86
N TRP A 336 -8.15 -3.39 -8.94
CA TRP A 336 -7.26 -2.25 -9.06
C TRP A 336 -8.00 -0.92 -8.96
N ARG A 337 -9.17 -0.81 -9.61
CA ARG A 337 -9.98 0.40 -9.53
C ARG A 337 -10.44 0.71 -8.10
N LEU A 338 -10.85 -0.31 -7.32
CA LEU A 338 -11.19 -0.14 -5.90
C LEU A 338 -9.99 0.35 -5.09
N LEU A 339 -8.81 -0.19 -5.35
CA LEU A 339 -7.57 0.17 -4.67
C LEU A 339 -7.14 1.60 -5.05
N VAL A 340 -7.15 1.95 -6.34
CA VAL A 340 -6.79 3.28 -6.83
C VAL A 340 -7.76 4.36 -6.32
N LEU A 341 -9.06 4.11 -6.28
CA LEU A 341 -10.01 5.08 -5.69
C LEU A 341 -9.73 5.36 -4.21
N ASN A 342 -9.17 4.36 -3.48
CA ASN A 342 -8.75 4.55 -2.10
C ASN A 342 -7.40 5.28 -1.97
N SER A 343 -6.63 5.43 -3.04
CA SER A 343 -5.35 6.13 -3.00
C SER A 343 -5.49 7.65 -2.91
N ALA A 344 -6.70 8.20 -3.16
CA ALA A 344 -6.99 9.61 -2.90
C ALA A 344 -6.42 10.02 -1.54
N HIS A 345 -5.74 11.18 -1.48
CA HIS A 345 -4.86 11.51 -0.34
C HIS A 345 -5.57 11.48 1.02
N ASP A 346 -6.79 11.99 1.14
CA ASP A 346 -7.54 11.94 2.40
C ASP A 346 -8.02 10.54 2.77
N SER A 347 -8.26 9.68 1.75
CA SER A 347 -8.68 8.29 1.97
C SER A 347 -7.50 7.40 2.41
N SER A 348 -6.37 7.45 1.68
CA SER A 348 -5.18 6.63 1.99
C SER A 348 -4.47 7.08 3.26
N CYS A 349 -4.45 8.38 3.55
CA CYS A 349 -3.95 8.97 4.79
C CYS A 349 -4.91 8.78 5.98
N ALA A 350 -6.15 8.36 5.71
CA ALA A 350 -7.21 8.21 6.70
C ALA A 350 -7.43 9.46 7.57
N CYS A 351 -7.10 10.65 7.03
CA CYS A 351 -7.35 11.94 7.65
C CYS A 351 -8.78 12.42 7.30
N SER A 352 -9.75 11.56 7.56
CA SER A 352 -11.14 11.69 7.12
C SER A 352 -12.12 11.41 8.26
N ALA A 353 -13.39 11.76 8.06
CA ALA A 353 -14.47 11.38 8.97
C ALA A 353 -14.59 9.86 9.09
N ASP A 354 -15.02 9.36 10.26
CA ASP A 354 -15.13 7.92 10.53
C ASP A 354 -15.94 7.17 9.47
N GLU A 355 -17.05 7.76 8.99
CA GLU A 355 -17.90 7.17 7.94
C GLU A 355 -17.18 7.01 6.60
N VAL A 356 -16.23 7.88 6.28
CA VAL A 356 -15.35 7.75 5.09
C VAL A 356 -14.39 6.60 5.28
N VAL A 357 -13.71 6.53 6.43
CA VAL A 357 -12.73 5.48 6.73
C VAL A 357 -13.39 4.10 6.72
N ASP A 358 -14.62 3.97 7.21
CA ASP A 358 -15.39 2.73 7.14
C ASP A 358 -15.57 2.25 5.68
N GLN A 359 -15.84 3.17 4.75
CA GLN A 359 -15.96 2.83 3.31
C GLN A 359 -14.61 2.50 2.66
N VAL A 360 -13.54 3.19 3.06
CA VAL A 360 -12.16 2.90 2.63
C VAL A 360 -11.77 1.46 3.00
N LEU A 361 -12.04 1.04 4.24
CA LEU A 361 -11.77 -0.32 4.71
C LEU A 361 -12.58 -1.39 3.95
N VAL A 362 -13.83 -1.07 3.55
CA VAL A 362 -14.64 -1.98 2.72
C VAL A 362 -14.00 -2.16 1.35
N ARG A 363 -13.61 -1.09 0.65
CA ARG A 363 -13.00 -1.17 -0.69
C ARG A 363 -11.68 -1.94 -0.68
N TYR A 364 -10.81 -1.75 0.33
CA TYR A 364 -9.59 -2.56 0.48
C TYR A 364 -9.91 -4.05 0.69
N ARG A 365 -10.92 -4.35 1.52
CA ARG A 365 -11.37 -5.74 1.74
C ARG A 365 -11.88 -6.39 0.47
N GLU A 366 -12.68 -5.69 -0.33
CA GLU A 366 -13.21 -6.18 -1.61
C GLU A 366 -12.09 -6.44 -2.62
N ALA A 367 -11.16 -5.50 -2.79
CA ALA A 367 -9.99 -5.68 -3.66
C ALA A 367 -9.18 -6.92 -3.26
N ARG A 368 -8.90 -7.09 -1.95
CA ARG A 368 -8.22 -8.27 -1.42
C ARG A 368 -9.00 -9.56 -1.66
N GLN A 369 -10.32 -9.58 -1.46
CA GLN A 369 -11.16 -10.77 -1.68
C GLN A 369 -11.10 -11.23 -3.14
N ILE A 370 -11.15 -10.30 -4.09
CA ILE A 370 -10.97 -10.61 -5.51
C ILE A 370 -9.58 -11.21 -5.73
N GLY A 371 -8.52 -10.56 -5.25
CA GLY A 371 -7.15 -11.03 -5.36
C GLY A 371 -6.96 -12.45 -4.80
N ASP A 372 -7.42 -12.72 -3.58
CA ASP A 372 -7.33 -14.04 -2.95
C ASP A 372 -8.15 -15.11 -3.72
N GLY A 373 -9.25 -14.73 -4.38
CA GLY A 373 -10.02 -15.59 -5.27
C GLY A 373 -9.21 -15.99 -6.49
N LEU A 374 -8.64 -15.01 -7.19
CA LEU A 374 -7.84 -15.22 -8.40
C LEU A 374 -6.55 -16.03 -8.13
N VAL A 375 -5.94 -15.84 -6.96
CA VAL A 375 -4.81 -16.69 -6.52
C VAL A 375 -5.24 -18.17 -6.47
N ARG A 376 -6.39 -18.48 -5.86
CA ARG A 376 -6.88 -19.86 -5.80
C ARG A 376 -7.08 -20.47 -7.18
N ASP A 377 -7.68 -19.73 -8.11
CA ASP A 377 -7.93 -20.20 -9.46
C ASP A 377 -6.61 -20.48 -10.22
N ALA A 378 -5.63 -19.59 -10.12
CA ALA A 378 -4.31 -19.78 -10.72
C ALA A 378 -3.56 -20.99 -10.13
N LEU A 379 -3.64 -21.19 -8.82
CA LEU A 379 -3.05 -22.35 -8.15
C LEU A 379 -3.69 -23.66 -8.59
N HIS A 380 -5.01 -23.71 -8.71
CA HIS A 380 -5.71 -24.90 -9.19
C HIS A 380 -5.40 -25.21 -10.66
N ALA A 381 -5.30 -24.20 -11.50
CA ALA A 381 -4.90 -24.36 -12.89
C ALA A 381 -3.48 -24.93 -13.03
N LEU A 382 -2.52 -24.44 -12.22
CA LEU A 382 -1.17 -25.00 -12.19
C LEU A 382 -1.18 -26.44 -11.64
N ALA A 383 -1.89 -26.70 -10.55
CA ALA A 383 -1.95 -28.01 -9.90
C ALA A 383 -2.49 -29.14 -10.79
N SER A 384 -3.34 -28.80 -11.76
CA SER A 384 -3.87 -29.74 -12.75
C SER A 384 -2.87 -30.10 -13.85
N ARG A 385 -1.83 -29.29 -14.05
CA ARG A 385 -0.83 -29.50 -15.11
C ARG A 385 0.47 -30.13 -14.63
N VAL A 386 0.77 -30.07 -13.33
CA VAL A 386 2.01 -30.59 -12.78
C VAL A 386 1.97 -32.12 -12.65
N ASP A 387 3.03 -32.82 -13.12
CA ASP A 387 3.22 -34.26 -12.95
C ASP A 387 3.60 -34.58 -11.50
N ALA A 388 2.56 -34.94 -10.73
CA ALA A 388 2.71 -35.31 -9.32
C ALA A 388 1.57 -36.27 -8.92
N PRO A 389 1.78 -37.13 -7.91
CA PRO A 389 0.70 -37.96 -7.40
C PRO A 389 -0.50 -37.13 -6.90
N PRO A 390 -1.74 -37.63 -7.09
CA PRO A 390 -2.91 -36.98 -6.54
C PRO A 390 -2.79 -36.73 -5.04
N GLY A 391 -3.11 -35.50 -4.60
CA GLY A 391 -3.05 -35.10 -3.19
C GLY A 391 -1.65 -34.75 -2.66
N ALA A 392 -0.61 -34.75 -3.51
CA ALA A 392 0.67 -34.11 -3.15
C ALA A 392 0.46 -32.60 -2.92
N THR A 393 1.31 -32.01 -2.10
CA THR A 393 1.29 -30.57 -1.83
C THR A 393 2.17 -29.86 -2.85
N LEU A 394 1.57 -29.06 -3.70
CA LEU A 394 2.27 -28.13 -4.59
C LEU A 394 2.49 -26.83 -3.84
N VAL A 395 3.75 -26.42 -3.67
CA VAL A 395 4.16 -25.15 -3.11
C VAL A 395 4.57 -24.23 -4.25
N VAL A 396 4.03 -23.01 -4.25
CA VAL A 396 4.24 -22.01 -5.31
C VAL A 396 4.84 -20.76 -4.69
N ASN A 397 5.87 -20.24 -5.32
CA ASN A 397 6.52 -19.00 -4.92
C ASN A 397 6.11 -17.88 -5.89
N PRO A 398 5.31 -16.90 -5.43
CA PRO A 398 4.85 -15.81 -6.29
C PRO A 398 5.84 -14.65 -6.42
N THR A 399 7.04 -14.75 -5.82
CA THR A 399 8.09 -13.71 -5.87
C THR A 399 9.21 -14.08 -6.84
N ALA A 400 10.02 -13.11 -7.25
CA ALA A 400 11.03 -13.32 -8.29
C ALA A 400 12.24 -14.19 -7.85
N ARG A 401 12.58 -14.20 -6.56
CA ARG A 401 13.75 -14.91 -6.04
C ARG A 401 13.38 -16.31 -5.57
N ALA A 402 14.25 -17.28 -5.85
CA ALA A 402 14.14 -18.57 -5.20
C ALA A 402 14.29 -18.40 -3.67
N ARG A 403 13.45 -19.09 -2.90
CA ARG A 403 13.47 -18.98 -1.44
C ARG A 403 13.03 -20.23 -0.71
N SER A 404 13.55 -20.38 0.50
CA SER A 404 13.09 -21.33 1.49
C SER A 404 11.92 -20.74 2.29
N GLY A 405 11.19 -21.57 3.01
CA GLY A 405 10.15 -21.11 3.92
C GLY A 405 9.35 -22.22 4.57
N VAL A 406 8.50 -21.83 5.51
CA VAL A 406 7.63 -22.76 6.24
C VAL A 406 6.23 -22.73 5.63
N VAL A 407 5.72 -23.92 5.32
CA VAL A 407 4.39 -24.11 4.77
C VAL A 407 3.55 -24.94 5.72
N GLU A 408 2.32 -24.50 6.01
CA GLU A 408 1.35 -25.30 6.73
C GLU A 408 0.56 -26.18 5.75
N ALA A 409 0.39 -27.46 6.06
CA ALA A 409 -0.42 -28.39 5.27
C ALA A 409 -1.35 -29.19 6.15
N THR A 410 -2.48 -29.66 5.56
CA THR A 410 -3.37 -30.65 6.20
C THR A 410 -3.33 -31.92 5.36
N VAL A 411 -2.84 -33.01 5.94
CA VAL A 411 -2.67 -34.29 5.25
C VAL A 411 -3.39 -35.43 5.98
N PRO A 412 -3.80 -36.50 5.31
CA PRO A 412 -4.44 -37.65 5.95
C PRO A 412 -3.56 -38.31 7.00
N GLY A 413 -4.19 -38.94 8.02
CA GLY A 413 -3.54 -39.67 9.08
C GLY A 413 -3.48 -38.94 10.41
N ASP A 414 -2.97 -39.61 11.44
CA ASP A 414 -2.88 -39.16 12.84
C ASP A 414 -1.48 -39.31 13.46
N GLY A 415 -0.61 -40.17 12.88
CA GLY A 415 0.76 -40.40 13.34
C GLY A 415 1.76 -39.38 12.82
N PRO A 416 3.05 -39.52 13.14
CA PRO A 416 4.13 -38.70 12.61
C PRO A 416 4.25 -38.85 11.08
N CYS A 417 4.59 -37.75 10.42
CA CYS A 417 4.85 -37.75 8.98
C CYS A 417 5.96 -36.76 8.61
N HIS A 418 6.50 -36.91 7.42
CA HIS A 418 7.42 -35.97 6.82
C HIS A 418 7.05 -35.74 5.34
N PHE A 419 7.57 -34.67 4.76
CA PHE A 419 7.40 -34.39 3.34
C PHE A 419 8.67 -34.73 2.57
N VAL A 420 8.49 -35.29 1.38
CA VAL A 420 9.58 -35.66 0.47
C VAL A 420 9.48 -34.79 -0.78
N ALA A 421 10.57 -34.09 -1.10
CA ALA A 421 10.71 -33.26 -2.29
C ALA A 421 10.96 -34.13 -3.56
N PRO A 422 10.90 -33.59 -4.79
CA PRO A 422 11.11 -34.33 -6.03
C PRO A 422 12.48 -35.02 -6.14
N ASP A 423 13.52 -34.47 -5.50
CA ASP A 423 14.86 -35.03 -5.41
C ASP A 423 15.00 -36.21 -4.43
N GLY A 424 13.92 -36.62 -3.77
CA GLY A 424 13.90 -37.65 -2.76
C GLY A 424 14.28 -37.18 -1.36
N THR A 425 14.63 -35.93 -1.16
CA THR A 425 15.04 -35.38 0.15
C THR A 425 13.84 -35.25 1.08
N ALA A 426 13.93 -35.86 2.29
CA ALA A 426 12.96 -35.70 3.35
C ALA A 426 13.11 -34.32 4.03
N ARG A 427 11.99 -33.66 4.35
CA ARG A 427 11.93 -32.31 4.93
C ARG A 427 11.53 -32.36 6.41
N PRO A 428 12.14 -31.52 7.26
CA PRO A 428 11.69 -31.33 8.63
C PRO A 428 10.22 -30.98 8.70
N THR A 429 9.50 -31.62 9.61
CA THR A 429 8.05 -31.45 9.75
C THR A 429 7.68 -31.36 11.22
N GLN A 430 6.71 -30.54 11.55
CA GLN A 430 6.21 -30.31 12.91
C GLN A 430 4.71 -30.50 12.94
N LEU A 431 4.23 -31.39 13.79
CA LEU A 431 2.80 -31.63 14.00
C LEU A 431 2.21 -30.49 14.85
N LEU A 432 1.20 -29.84 14.33
CA LEU A 432 0.41 -28.81 15.06
C LEU A 432 -0.78 -29.40 15.78
N GLY A 433 -1.33 -30.50 15.27
CA GLY A 433 -2.48 -31.17 15.83
C GLY A 433 -3.13 -32.12 14.84
N VAL A 434 -4.04 -32.92 15.36
CA VAL A 434 -4.88 -33.81 14.56
C VAL A 434 -6.32 -33.32 14.62
N VAL A 435 -6.94 -33.20 13.45
CA VAL A 435 -8.36 -32.88 13.30
C VAL A 435 -9.06 -34.07 12.68
N GLY A 436 -10.26 -34.34 13.13
CA GLY A 436 -11.07 -35.49 12.70
C GLY A 436 -12.12 -35.82 13.76
N GLY A 437 -12.78 -36.97 13.63
CA GLY A 437 -13.83 -37.38 14.53
C GLY A 437 -15.21 -36.96 14.03
N GLU A 438 -16.09 -36.47 14.86
CA GLU A 438 -17.47 -36.14 14.46
C GLU A 438 -17.54 -34.79 13.72
N GLY A 439 -17.63 -34.86 12.38
CA GLY A 439 -17.63 -33.69 11.52
C GLY A 439 -19.00 -33.09 11.23
N TYR A 440 -20.07 -33.86 11.48
CA TYR A 440 -21.47 -33.44 11.36
C TYR A 440 -22.31 -34.24 12.35
N HIS A 441 -23.21 -33.55 13.04
CA HIS A 441 -24.16 -34.19 13.96
C HIS A 441 -25.51 -33.46 13.90
N THR A 442 -26.58 -34.24 13.72
CA THR A 442 -27.94 -33.69 13.84
C THR A 442 -28.94 -34.79 14.23
N ILE A 443 -30.01 -34.38 14.87
CA ILE A 443 -31.11 -35.25 15.22
C ILE A 443 -32.38 -34.70 14.55
N VAL A 444 -33.05 -35.54 13.79
CA VAL A 444 -34.30 -35.20 13.11
C VAL A 444 -35.37 -36.24 13.34
N THR A 445 -36.64 -35.81 13.38
CA THR A 445 -37.77 -36.69 13.59
C THR A 445 -38.76 -36.53 12.45
N GLY A 446 -39.25 -37.67 11.97
CA GLY A 446 -40.30 -37.73 10.94
C GLY A 446 -39.84 -37.09 9.60
N GLN A 447 -40.72 -36.35 8.99
CA GLN A 447 -40.51 -35.70 7.68
C GLN A 447 -39.33 -34.73 7.60
N LYS A 448 -38.84 -34.25 8.77
CA LYS A 448 -37.65 -33.34 8.81
C LYS A 448 -36.37 -34.03 8.31
N VAL A 449 -36.33 -35.36 8.23
CA VAL A 449 -35.20 -36.10 7.68
C VAL A 449 -34.88 -35.64 6.25
N ARG A 450 -35.82 -35.18 5.47
CA ARG A 450 -35.62 -34.70 4.08
C ARG A 450 -34.51 -33.64 3.98
N TRP A 451 -34.39 -32.73 4.97
CA TRP A 451 -33.33 -31.72 5.02
C TRP A 451 -31.94 -32.33 5.11
N VAL A 452 -31.80 -33.42 5.85
CA VAL A 452 -30.50 -34.11 5.95
C VAL A 452 -30.23 -34.92 4.70
N LEU A 453 -31.25 -35.51 4.08
CA LEU A 453 -31.11 -36.28 2.86
C LEU A 453 -30.78 -35.45 1.63
N ASP A 454 -31.07 -34.15 1.65
CA ASP A 454 -30.62 -33.20 0.60
C ASP A 454 -29.11 -33.01 0.60
N LEU A 455 -28.40 -33.33 1.69
CA LEU A 455 -26.95 -33.37 1.78
C LEU A 455 -26.34 -34.64 1.17
N MET A 456 -27.17 -35.65 0.82
CA MET A 456 -26.74 -36.90 0.20
C MET A 456 -26.84 -36.81 -1.33
N ARG A 457 -25.67 -36.89 -2.03
CA ARG A 457 -25.56 -36.84 -3.50
C ARG A 457 -24.68 -37.98 -4.00
N GLY A 458 -25.29 -39.04 -4.55
CA GLY A 458 -24.52 -40.20 -5.03
C GLY A 458 -23.70 -40.83 -3.90
N THR A 459 -22.41 -40.70 -3.95
CA THR A 459 -21.47 -41.23 -2.95
C THR A 459 -21.05 -40.15 -1.88
N GLU A 460 -21.66 -38.97 -1.92
CA GLU A 460 -21.31 -37.86 -1.02
C GLU A 460 -22.38 -37.58 0.03
N PHE A 461 -21.93 -37.18 1.23
CA PHE A 461 -22.73 -36.57 2.28
C PHE A 461 -22.07 -35.25 2.72
N ALA A 462 -22.80 -34.14 2.64
CA ALA A 462 -22.33 -32.80 2.98
C ALA A 462 -20.97 -32.47 2.30
N GLY A 463 -20.81 -32.84 1.00
CA GLY A 463 -19.62 -32.58 0.20
C GLY A 463 -18.44 -33.52 0.51
N ARG A 464 -18.63 -34.57 1.33
CA ARG A 464 -17.57 -35.54 1.65
C ARG A 464 -17.94 -36.93 1.11
N GLN A 465 -16.95 -37.58 0.52
CA GLN A 465 -17.10 -38.93 -0.02
C GLN A 465 -17.23 -39.94 1.12
N ILE A 466 -18.15 -40.91 0.99
CA ILE A 466 -18.46 -41.87 2.02
C ILE A 466 -17.99 -43.27 1.63
N THR A 467 -17.25 -43.92 2.50
CA THR A 467 -16.78 -45.31 2.33
C THR A 467 -17.80 -46.33 2.86
N SER A 468 -18.43 -46.03 3.98
CA SER A 468 -19.39 -46.90 4.65
C SER A 468 -20.43 -46.14 5.47
N TYR A 469 -21.56 -46.81 5.73
CA TYR A 469 -22.51 -46.33 6.71
C TYR A 469 -23.04 -47.49 7.53
N GLU A 470 -23.52 -47.18 8.74
CA GLU A 470 -24.18 -48.08 9.64
C GLU A 470 -25.43 -47.41 10.17
N VAL A 471 -26.52 -48.22 10.32
CA VAL A 471 -27.79 -47.77 10.93
C VAL A 471 -28.07 -48.70 12.10
N VAL A 472 -28.13 -48.15 13.31
CA VAL A 472 -28.34 -48.93 14.55
C VAL A 472 -29.47 -48.25 15.35
N GLU A 473 -30.51 -49.04 15.71
CA GLU A 473 -31.56 -48.55 16.60
C GLU A 473 -31.11 -48.71 18.06
N ARG A 474 -31.10 -47.59 18.79
CA ARG A 474 -30.83 -47.53 20.23
C ARG A 474 -31.84 -46.60 20.92
N ASP A 475 -32.53 -47.10 21.95
CA ASP A 475 -33.48 -46.32 22.74
C ASP A 475 -34.55 -45.57 21.88
N GLY A 476 -35.00 -46.21 20.80
CA GLY A 476 -36.02 -45.65 19.88
C GLY A 476 -35.48 -44.59 18.90
N VAL A 477 -34.17 -44.35 18.88
CA VAL A 477 -33.45 -43.48 17.92
C VAL A 477 -32.66 -44.33 16.97
N HIS A 478 -32.76 -44.09 15.66
CA HIS A 478 -31.92 -44.70 14.62
C HIS A 478 -30.66 -43.88 14.47
N ASP A 479 -29.55 -44.40 15.00
CA ASP A 479 -28.19 -43.81 14.81
C ASP A 479 -27.67 -44.16 13.39
N VAL A 480 -27.56 -43.16 12.56
CA VAL A 480 -27.01 -43.25 11.20
C VAL A 480 -25.58 -42.72 11.22
N VAL A 481 -24.62 -43.62 11.21
CA VAL A 481 -23.20 -43.28 11.26
C VAL A 481 -22.63 -43.43 9.85
N LEU A 482 -22.18 -42.31 9.27
CA LEU A 482 -21.49 -42.30 7.99
C LEU A 482 -19.99 -42.11 8.22
N GLN A 483 -19.16 -42.79 7.44
CA GLN A 483 -17.72 -42.66 7.52
C GLN A 483 -17.14 -42.07 6.24
N GLU A 484 -16.33 -41.00 6.39
CA GLU A 484 -15.64 -40.38 5.26
C GLU A 484 -14.67 -41.37 4.63
N ALA A 485 -14.64 -41.43 3.30
CA ALA A 485 -13.68 -42.23 2.56
C ALA A 485 -12.28 -41.59 2.57
N GLY A 486 -11.28 -42.39 2.89
CA GLY A 486 -9.89 -42.04 2.72
C GLY A 486 -9.49 -41.96 1.24
N PRO A 487 -8.30 -41.45 0.94
CA PRO A 487 -7.76 -41.45 -0.41
C PRO A 487 -7.64 -42.87 -0.96
N GLY A 488 -8.24 -43.12 -2.13
CA GLY A 488 -8.16 -44.43 -2.79
C GLY A 488 -9.11 -45.52 -2.26
N GLU A 489 -9.90 -45.25 -1.21
CA GLU A 489 -10.91 -46.17 -0.71
C GLU A 489 -12.14 -46.25 -1.65
N PRO A 490 -12.82 -47.42 -1.68
CA PRO A 490 -14.06 -47.55 -2.44
C PRO A 490 -15.12 -46.55 -1.95
N ARG A 491 -15.89 -45.95 -2.89
CA ARG A 491 -16.96 -45.02 -2.55
C ARG A 491 -18.27 -45.80 -2.42
N ARG A 492 -19.06 -45.43 -1.38
CA ARG A 492 -20.37 -46.06 -1.15
C ARG A 492 -21.49 -45.18 -1.68
N ASP A 493 -22.32 -45.73 -2.55
CA ASP A 493 -23.57 -45.10 -2.98
C ASP A 493 -24.56 -45.03 -1.81
N LEU A 494 -25.13 -43.85 -1.59
CA LEU A 494 -26.05 -43.56 -0.49
C LEU A 494 -27.52 -43.68 -0.88
N ALA A 495 -27.85 -44.09 -2.10
CA ALA A 495 -29.23 -44.18 -2.58
C ALA A 495 -30.12 -45.16 -1.74
N ALA A 496 -29.56 -46.30 -1.37
CA ALA A 496 -30.26 -47.24 -0.49
C ALA A 496 -30.53 -46.69 0.90
N LEU A 497 -29.49 -46.06 1.52
CA LEU A 497 -29.64 -45.40 2.80
C LEU A 497 -30.68 -44.25 2.76
N LYS A 498 -30.68 -43.48 1.65
CA LYS A 498 -31.65 -42.38 1.47
C LYS A 498 -33.08 -42.92 1.44
N GLY A 499 -33.31 -44.04 0.76
CA GLY A 499 -34.62 -44.72 0.72
C GLY A 499 -35.06 -45.21 2.10
N GLU A 500 -34.17 -45.87 2.84
CA GLU A 500 -34.43 -46.37 4.20
C GLU A 500 -34.78 -45.22 5.17
N MET A 501 -34.03 -44.14 5.13
CA MET A 501 -34.23 -42.96 6.01
C MET A 501 -35.57 -42.26 5.67
N LEU A 502 -35.94 -42.21 4.41
CA LEU A 502 -37.26 -41.69 4.02
C LEU A 502 -38.40 -42.52 4.60
N ALA A 503 -38.29 -43.87 4.51
CA ALA A 503 -39.32 -44.78 5.08
C ALA A 503 -39.43 -44.65 6.59
N LEU A 504 -38.32 -44.51 7.30
CA LEU A 504 -38.33 -44.24 8.76
C LEU A 504 -38.93 -42.85 9.09
N GLY A 505 -38.68 -41.86 8.25
CA GLY A 505 -39.27 -40.51 8.37
C GLY A 505 -40.79 -40.52 8.20
N GLU A 506 -41.31 -41.30 7.27
CA GLU A 506 -42.76 -41.51 7.07
C GLU A 506 -43.43 -42.19 8.27
N GLN A 507 -42.69 -43.04 8.98
CA GLN A 507 -43.14 -43.69 10.23
C GLN A 507 -43.01 -42.79 11.46
N GLY A 508 -42.57 -41.54 11.30
CA GLY A 508 -42.40 -40.59 12.39
C GLY A 508 -41.20 -40.90 13.32
N ARG A 509 -40.28 -41.75 12.90
CA ARG A 509 -39.10 -42.15 13.68
C ARG A 509 -38.13 -41.02 13.87
N THR A 510 -37.34 -41.09 14.96
CA THR A 510 -36.22 -40.18 15.23
C THR A 510 -34.92 -40.79 14.73
N MET A 511 -34.13 -39.99 13.97
CA MET A 511 -32.85 -40.39 13.40
C MET A 511 -31.75 -39.41 13.84
N ARG A 512 -30.61 -39.96 14.26
CA ARG A 512 -29.41 -39.22 14.60
C ARG A 512 -28.36 -39.47 13.51
N PHE A 513 -28.04 -38.44 12.76
CA PHE A 513 -26.98 -38.50 11.74
C PHE A 513 -25.65 -38.04 12.31
N ARG A 514 -24.62 -38.83 12.10
CA ARG A 514 -23.25 -38.56 12.50
C ARG A 514 -22.34 -38.87 11.34
N LEU A 515 -21.45 -37.90 10.98
CA LEU A 515 -20.40 -38.09 9.99
C LEU A 515 -19.08 -38.21 10.74
N LEU A 516 -18.43 -39.34 10.67
CA LEU A 516 -17.09 -39.55 11.16
C LEU A 516 -16.08 -39.18 10.09
N VAL A 517 -15.36 -38.13 10.36
CA VAL A 517 -14.32 -37.59 9.47
C VAL A 517 -13.00 -38.33 9.75
N ALA A 518 -12.36 -38.80 8.68
CA ALA A 518 -11.05 -39.43 8.79
C ALA A 518 -10.02 -38.47 9.42
N PRO A 519 -9.13 -38.96 10.28
CA PRO A 519 -8.15 -38.12 10.93
C PRO A 519 -7.22 -37.48 9.92
N ARG A 520 -6.93 -36.19 10.14
CA ARG A 520 -6.03 -35.38 9.33
C ARG A 520 -5.08 -34.63 10.23
N ARG A 521 -3.82 -34.68 9.89
CA ARG A 521 -2.75 -33.93 10.58
C ARG A 521 -2.64 -32.53 10.03
N ARG A 522 -2.68 -31.52 10.89
CA ARG A 522 -2.18 -30.18 10.58
C ARG A 522 -0.70 -30.15 10.89
N VAL A 523 0.11 -29.80 9.93
CA VAL A 523 1.57 -29.87 10.05
C VAL A 523 2.21 -28.63 9.42
N LEU A 524 3.34 -28.21 9.97
CA LEU A 524 4.29 -27.33 9.31
C LEU A 524 5.40 -28.18 8.70
N PHE A 525 5.87 -27.80 7.53
CA PHE A 525 7.10 -28.38 6.97
C PHE A 525 7.95 -27.29 6.34
N HIS A 526 9.27 -27.50 6.36
CA HIS A 526 10.23 -26.58 5.80
C HIS A 526 10.48 -26.92 4.33
N THR A 527 10.31 -25.94 3.44
CA THR A 527 10.65 -26.03 2.02
C THR A 527 11.96 -25.33 1.76
N THR A 528 12.74 -25.79 0.80
CA THR A 528 14.02 -25.17 0.45
C THR A 528 14.06 -24.84 -1.03
N ALA A 529 14.59 -23.63 -1.35
CA ALA A 529 14.89 -23.19 -2.72
C ALA A 529 13.73 -23.40 -3.71
N VAL A 530 12.48 -23.06 -3.29
CA VAL A 530 11.36 -23.00 -4.22
C VAL A 530 11.65 -21.93 -5.26
N PRO A 531 11.71 -22.25 -6.57
CA PRO A 531 12.10 -21.30 -7.61
C PRO A 531 11.23 -20.04 -7.60
N GLY A 532 11.82 -18.90 -7.94
CA GLY A 532 11.08 -17.66 -8.15
C GLY A 532 10.07 -17.82 -9.28
N PHE A 533 8.86 -17.26 -9.13
CA PHE A 533 7.73 -17.42 -10.06
C PHE A 533 7.57 -18.87 -10.54
N GLY A 534 7.74 -19.80 -9.58
CA GLY A 534 7.82 -21.22 -9.84
C GLY A 534 7.20 -22.05 -8.74
N TRP A 535 7.44 -23.34 -8.81
CA TRP A 535 6.80 -24.32 -7.94
C TRP A 535 7.71 -25.49 -7.61
N CYS A 536 7.34 -26.22 -6.51
CA CYS A 536 7.92 -27.48 -6.12
C CYS A 536 6.84 -28.34 -5.46
N THR A 537 6.81 -29.65 -5.79
CA THR A 537 5.86 -30.61 -5.21
C THR A 537 6.47 -31.30 -3.99
N TYR A 538 5.61 -31.65 -3.04
CA TYR A 538 5.99 -32.38 -1.84
C TYR A 538 4.98 -33.49 -1.55
N ARG A 539 5.47 -34.69 -1.31
CA ARG A 539 4.65 -35.84 -0.97
C ARG A 539 4.75 -36.13 0.53
N ALA A 540 3.61 -36.17 1.21
CA ALA A 540 3.55 -36.59 2.60
C ALA A 540 3.79 -38.12 2.70
N VAL A 541 4.65 -38.52 3.63
CA VAL A 541 5.01 -39.89 3.90
C VAL A 541 4.91 -40.17 5.40
N ASP A 542 4.30 -41.27 5.79
CA ASP A 542 4.23 -41.67 7.19
C ASP A 542 5.62 -42.09 7.71
N GLY A 543 5.88 -41.73 8.96
CA GLY A 543 7.17 -42.01 9.62
C GLY A 543 7.75 -40.74 10.27
N PRO A 544 8.80 -40.90 11.07
CA PRO A 544 9.41 -39.78 11.78
C PRO A 544 10.04 -38.79 10.82
N PRO A 545 9.87 -37.47 11.07
CA PRO A 545 10.56 -36.46 10.31
C PRO A 545 12.05 -36.41 10.61
N PRO A 546 12.88 -35.93 9.65
CA PRO A 546 14.26 -35.59 9.96
C PRO A 546 14.33 -34.45 10.98
N PRO A 547 15.46 -34.27 11.69
CA PRO A 547 15.63 -33.19 12.65
C PRO A 547 15.57 -31.85 11.93
N GLY A 548 14.99 -30.85 12.57
CA GLY A 548 15.00 -29.44 12.13
C GLY A 548 16.04 -28.63 12.89
N THR A 549 16.16 -27.35 12.53
CA THR A 549 17.20 -26.45 13.06
C THR A 549 16.70 -25.52 14.15
N VAL A 550 15.36 -25.41 14.30
CA VAL A 550 14.76 -24.48 15.26
C VAL A 550 14.57 -25.16 16.60
N VAL A 551 15.04 -24.49 17.65
CA VAL A 551 14.91 -24.96 19.03
C VAL A 551 14.40 -23.87 19.94
N ALA A 552 13.65 -24.24 20.96
CA ALA A 552 13.25 -23.35 22.04
C ALA A 552 13.64 -23.95 23.38
N THR A 553 14.08 -23.09 24.27
CA THR A 553 14.26 -23.35 25.69
C THR A 553 13.48 -22.30 26.47
N ASP A 554 13.46 -22.40 27.81
CA ASP A 554 12.69 -21.46 28.60
C ASP A 554 13.13 -20.00 28.35
N GLY A 555 12.25 -19.20 27.73
CA GLY A 555 12.49 -17.79 27.38
C GLY A 555 13.50 -17.54 26.25
N ALA A 556 13.96 -18.58 25.52
CA ALA A 556 14.92 -18.40 24.44
C ALA A 556 14.57 -19.23 23.20
N LEU A 557 14.94 -18.70 22.02
CA LEU A 557 14.78 -19.31 20.70
C LEU A 557 16.11 -19.34 19.95
N ALA A 558 16.34 -20.37 19.14
CA ALA A 558 17.48 -20.38 18.22
C ALA A 558 17.14 -21.08 16.90
N ASN A 559 17.78 -20.64 15.83
CA ASN A 559 17.91 -21.35 14.57
C ASN A 559 19.39 -21.33 14.14
N GLU A 560 19.70 -21.71 12.91
CA GLU A 560 21.08 -21.74 12.39
C GLU A 560 21.74 -20.37 12.23
N HIS A 561 20.97 -19.29 12.28
CA HIS A 561 21.44 -17.92 12.09
C HIS A 561 21.39 -17.05 13.34
N LEU A 562 20.40 -17.28 14.19
CA LEU A 562 20.06 -16.38 15.29
C LEU A 562 19.86 -17.14 16.60
N ARG A 563 20.25 -16.50 17.70
CA ARG A 563 19.89 -16.87 19.07
C ARG A 563 19.18 -15.68 19.71
N VAL A 564 17.96 -15.87 20.20
CA VAL A 564 17.12 -14.84 20.84
C VAL A 564 16.91 -15.21 22.30
N ALA A 565 17.03 -14.26 23.21
CA ALA A 565 16.76 -14.47 24.64
C ALA A 565 15.97 -13.30 25.20
N VAL A 566 14.90 -13.59 25.94
CA VAL A 566 14.03 -12.61 26.59
C VAL A 566 14.57 -12.25 27.97
N ASP A 567 14.60 -10.96 28.32
CA ASP A 567 14.83 -10.50 29.68
C ASP A 567 13.50 -10.52 30.47
N GLY A 568 13.40 -11.41 31.43
CA GLY A 568 12.18 -11.54 32.25
C GLY A 568 11.95 -10.39 33.23
N ALA A 569 12.89 -9.45 33.37
CA ALA A 569 12.74 -8.30 34.25
C ALA A 569 11.93 -7.16 33.64
N ASP A 570 12.09 -6.93 32.32
CA ASP A 570 11.46 -5.79 31.62
C ASP A 570 10.77 -6.18 30.31
N GLY A 571 10.85 -7.46 29.89
CA GLY A 571 10.21 -7.96 28.67
C GLY A 571 10.94 -7.62 27.38
N THR A 572 12.07 -6.92 27.43
CA THR A 572 12.94 -6.70 26.27
C THR A 572 13.65 -8.01 25.91
N TRP A 573 14.29 -8.02 24.74
CA TRP A 573 15.01 -9.21 24.31
C TRP A 573 16.34 -8.87 23.66
N SER A 574 17.18 -9.87 23.53
CA SER A 574 18.47 -9.78 22.85
C SER A 574 18.53 -10.74 21.68
N VAL A 575 19.32 -10.40 20.67
CA VAL A 575 19.63 -11.27 19.56
C VAL A 575 21.15 -11.36 19.37
N GLU A 576 21.62 -12.56 19.10
CA GLU A 576 23.00 -12.86 18.72
C GLU A 576 22.96 -13.57 17.37
N THR A 577 23.70 -13.05 16.40
CA THR A 577 23.87 -13.67 15.09
C THR A 577 25.01 -14.71 15.12
N ASN A 578 25.00 -15.66 14.19
CA ASN A 578 26.02 -16.70 14.08
C ASN A 578 27.43 -16.17 13.80
N ASP A 579 27.58 -14.92 13.34
CA ASP A 579 28.84 -14.21 13.11
C ASP A 579 29.25 -13.29 14.29
N GLY A 580 28.56 -13.43 15.43
CA GLY A 580 28.89 -12.78 16.70
C GLY A 580 28.43 -11.34 16.87
N LEU A 581 27.51 -10.82 16.06
CA LEU A 581 26.86 -9.53 16.32
C LEU A 581 25.82 -9.71 17.43
N VAL A 582 25.87 -8.89 18.47
CA VAL A 582 24.95 -8.97 19.62
C VAL A 582 24.24 -7.63 19.82
N LEU A 583 22.91 -7.66 19.82
CA LEU A 583 22.05 -6.53 20.17
C LEU A 583 21.24 -6.86 21.43
N ARG A 584 21.00 -5.86 22.29
CA ARG A 584 20.29 -6.03 23.57
C ARG A 584 19.26 -4.93 23.77
N GLY A 585 18.26 -5.20 24.63
CA GLY A 585 17.22 -4.24 24.96
C GLY A 585 16.26 -3.94 23.81
N LEU A 586 16.11 -4.90 22.89
CA LEU A 586 15.25 -4.75 21.71
C LEU A 586 13.77 -4.87 22.09
N GLY A 587 12.91 -4.11 21.39
CA GLY A 587 11.47 -4.19 21.52
C GLY A 587 10.92 -3.51 22.78
N ARG A 588 11.64 -2.56 23.37
CA ARG A 588 11.13 -1.74 24.48
C ARG A 588 9.94 -0.92 23.99
N LEU A 589 8.79 -1.09 24.64
CA LEU A 589 7.59 -0.34 24.31
C LEU A 589 7.57 1.00 25.06
N VAL A 590 7.29 2.07 24.32
CA VAL A 590 7.25 3.43 24.84
C VAL A 590 5.91 4.06 24.49
N ASP A 591 5.10 4.35 25.50
CA ASP A 591 3.81 5.02 25.40
C ASP A 591 3.94 6.48 25.85
N GLY A 592 3.66 7.42 24.95
CA GLY A 592 3.62 8.85 25.17
C GLY A 592 2.28 9.46 24.82
N GLY A 593 1.99 10.66 25.30
CA GLY A 593 0.79 11.41 24.97
C GLY A 593 0.80 11.91 23.53
N ASP A 594 -0.39 11.95 22.90
CA ASP A 594 -0.62 12.59 21.61
C ASP A 594 -1.80 13.57 21.68
N GLY A 595 -1.49 14.85 21.82
CA GLY A 595 -2.45 15.94 21.74
C GLY A 595 -2.63 16.48 20.32
N GLY A 596 -2.20 15.71 19.31
CA GLY A 596 -2.35 16.05 17.89
C GLY A 596 -3.69 15.68 17.31
N ASP A 597 -3.68 15.51 16.01
CA ASP A 597 -4.86 15.18 15.20
C ASP A 597 -4.49 14.14 14.13
N THR A 598 -5.38 13.86 13.18
CA THR A 598 -5.10 12.84 12.16
C THR A 598 -3.93 13.21 11.26
N TYR A 599 -3.57 14.48 11.16
CA TYR A 599 -2.47 14.98 10.32
C TYR A 599 -1.10 15.00 11.02
N ASN A 600 -1.07 15.36 12.29
CA ASN A 600 0.20 15.55 13.00
C ASN A 600 0.17 14.99 14.42
N TYR A 601 1.26 14.33 14.78
CA TYR A 601 1.59 14.11 16.19
C TYR A 601 1.83 15.45 16.89
N SER A 602 1.38 15.56 18.14
CA SER A 602 1.64 16.71 18.99
C SER A 602 1.84 16.28 20.43
N PRO A 603 3.08 16.35 20.97
CA PRO A 603 3.29 16.04 22.38
C PRO A 603 2.51 17.03 23.26
N PRO A 604 1.87 16.59 24.34
CA PRO A 604 1.32 17.51 25.32
C PRO A 604 2.44 18.30 25.99
N ALA A 605 2.16 19.52 26.46
CA ALA A 605 3.15 20.39 27.07
C ALA A 605 3.85 19.75 28.29
N SER A 606 3.16 18.88 29.02
CA SER A 606 3.68 18.02 30.07
C SER A 606 3.28 16.58 29.80
N ASP A 607 4.23 15.76 29.41
CA ASP A 607 3.97 14.35 29.11
C ASP A 607 4.39 13.43 30.27
N ARG A 608 3.71 12.30 30.37
CA ARG A 608 4.03 11.19 31.25
C ARG A 608 4.31 9.96 30.42
N ILE A 609 5.58 9.76 30.09
CA ILE A 609 6.04 8.60 29.31
C ILE A 609 5.97 7.34 30.18
N VAL A 610 5.47 6.24 29.61
CA VAL A 610 5.47 4.92 30.19
C VAL A 610 6.28 3.99 29.29
N ASP A 611 7.46 3.59 29.75
CA ASP A 611 8.43 2.80 28.99
C ASP A 611 8.87 1.50 29.68
N ARG A 612 8.25 1.18 30.82
CA ARG A 612 8.50 -0.04 31.60
C ARG A 612 7.19 -0.66 32.05
N PRO A 613 7.04 -2.00 31.93
CA PRO A 613 5.91 -2.70 32.48
C PRO A 613 6.00 -2.84 34.00
N ASP A 614 4.86 -2.98 34.66
CA ASP A 614 4.76 -3.31 36.09
C ASP A 614 5.00 -4.79 36.36
N ALA A 615 4.69 -5.65 35.41
CA ALA A 615 4.88 -7.11 35.50
C ALA A 615 5.19 -7.71 34.13
N VAL A 616 6.01 -8.75 34.11
CA VAL A 616 6.38 -9.50 32.90
C VAL A 616 6.21 -11.00 33.17
N ARG A 617 5.62 -11.70 32.23
CA ARG A 617 5.48 -13.16 32.22
C ARG A 617 5.97 -13.71 30.89
N VAL A 618 6.84 -14.72 30.92
CA VAL A 618 7.45 -15.30 29.74
C VAL A 618 7.03 -16.76 29.61
N HIS A 619 6.56 -17.17 28.43
CA HIS A 619 6.07 -18.51 28.16
C HIS A 619 6.60 -19.02 26.82
N THR A 620 7.23 -20.20 26.80
CA THR A 620 7.47 -20.93 25.56
C THR A 620 6.20 -21.65 25.17
N VAL A 621 5.57 -21.22 24.08
CA VAL A 621 4.27 -21.75 23.63
C VAL A 621 4.41 -22.77 22.50
N GLU A 622 5.54 -22.77 21.79
CA GLU A 622 5.82 -23.69 20.70
C GLU A 622 7.33 -23.96 20.62
N ALA A 623 7.73 -25.21 20.61
CA ALA A 623 9.13 -25.63 20.65
C ALA A 623 9.44 -26.74 19.62
N GLY A 624 8.84 -26.58 18.42
CA GLY A 624 8.99 -27.60 17.38
C GLY A 624 10.21 -27.32 16.48
N PRO A 625 10.60 -28.32 15.65
CA PRO A 625 11.82 -28.22 14.86
C PRO A 625 11.72 -27.30 13.64
N VAL A 626 10.51 -26.82 13.30
CA VAL A 626 10.24 -25.99 12.12
C VAL A 626 9.80 -24.59 12.52
N ARG A 627 9.20 -24.45 13.69
CA ARG A 627 8.78 -23.14 14.23
C ARG A 627 8.88 -23.19 15.75
N ALA A 628 9.44 -22.15 16.34
CA ALA A 628 9.43 -21.94 17.77
C ALA A 628 8.91 -20.56 18.12
N ARG A 629 8.18 -20.46 19.25
CA ARG A 629 7.54 -19.24 19.73
C ARG A 629 7.69 -19.08 21.24
N VAL A 630 8.08 -17.86 21.60
CA VAL A 630 8.03 -17.38 22.99
C VAL A 630 7.03 -16.24 23.05
N VAL A 631 6.19 -16.24 24.05
CA VAL A 631 5.23 -15.16 24.35
C VAL A 631 5.68 -14.43 25.59
N VAL A 632 5.73 -13.12 25.52
CA VAL A 632 6.00 -12.18 26.61
C VAL A 632 4.72 -11.40 26.86
N GLU A 633 4.14 -11.55 28.05
CA GLU A 633 3.00 -10.75 28.50
C GLU A 633 3.50 -9.68 29.45
N SER A 634 3.35 -8.41 29.07
CA SER A 634 3.81 -7.25 29.82
C SER A 634 2.61 -6.38 30.20
N ASP A 635 2.43 -6.12 31.49
CA ASP A 635 1.36 -5.29 32.04
C ASP A 635 1.86 -3.86 32.19
N TYR A 636 1.24 -2.90 31.49
CA TYR A 636 1.55 -1.47 31.55
C TYR A 636 0.39 -0.71 32.19
N ARG A 637 0.69 0.36 32.91
CA ARG A 637 -0.29 1.36 33.36
C ARG A 637 -0.22 2.61 32.52
N TRP A 638 -1.00 2.63 31.44
CA TRP A 638 -1.07 3.80 30.58
C TRP A 638 -2.08 4.84 31.11
N PRO A 639 -1.79 6.15 31.04
CA PRO A 639 -2.77 7.20 31.27
C PRO A 639 -3.98 7.05 30.35
N VAL A 640 -5.18 7.24 30.89
CA VAL A 640 -6.44 6.98 30.16
C VAL A 640 -6.62 7.89 28.95
N ALA A 641 -6.12 9.14 29.01
CA ALA A 641 -6.23 10.10 27.91
C ALA A 641 -5.27 11.28 28.12
N ALA A 642 -5.14 12.12 27.11
CA ALA A 642 -4.59 13.45 27.28
C ALA A 642 -5.65 14.41 27.88
N VAL A 643 -5.18 15.48 28.50
CA VAL A 643 -5.98 16.58 29.07
C VAL A 643 -5.95 17.76 28.11
N GLY A 644 -7.08 18.08 27.52
CA GLY A 644 -7.20 19.16 26.55
C GLY A 644 -8.58 19.20 25.88
N ASP A 645 -8.65 19.98 24.82
CA ASP A 645 -9.89 20.20 24.05
C ASP A 645 -9.60 20.11 22.55
N GLU A 646 -10.47 20.63 21.72
CA GLU A 646 -10.33 20.72 20.27
C GLU A 646 -9.20 21.64 19.79
N ARG A 647 -8.57 22.39 20.69
CA ARG A 647 -7.46 23.29 20.37
C ARG A 647 -6.12 22.62 20.57
N ALA A 648 -5.87 22.15 21.80
CA ALA A 648 -4.57 21.57 22.19
C ALA A 648 -4.69 20.69 23.43
N CYS A 649 -3.64 19.90 23.70
CA CYS A 649 -3.51 19.13 24.92
C CYS A 649 -2.33 19.62 25.77
N SER A 650 -2.56 19.72 27.09
CA SER A 650 -1.56 20.27 28.04
C SER A 650 -0.81 19.19 28.81
N ALA A 651 -1.44 18.05 29.11
CA ALA A 651 -0.88 16.99 29.93
C ALA A 651 -1.56 15.64 29.64
N ARG A 652 -1.15 14.60 30.35
CA ARG A 652 -1.89 13.32 30.43
C ARG A 652 -2.62 13.21 31.77
N THR A 653 -3.73 12.44 31.78
CA THR A 653 -4.51 12.21 33.00
C THR A 653 -3.70 11.44 34.05
N ASP A 654 -4.00 11.68 35.34
CA ASP A 654 -3.45 10.89 36.44
C ASP A 654 -4.08 9.48 36.50
N ALA A 655 -5.32 9.36 36.07
CA ALA A 655 -6.00 8.08 35.97
C ALA A 655 -5.32 7.20 34.92
N THR A 656 -5.12 5.94 35.26
CA THR A 656 -4.43 4.96 34.42
C THR A 656 -5.30 3.72 34.21
N GLU A 657 -5.11 3.08 33.06
CA GLU A 657 -5.67 1.78 32.71
C GLU A 657 -4.56 0.75 32.63
N THR A 658 -4.80 -0.45 33.13
CA THR A 658 -3.86 -1.55 32.95
C THR A 658 -4.10 -2.23 31.61
N VAL A 659 -3.10 -2.20 30.74
CA VAL A 659 -3.13 -2.85 29.43
C VAL A 659 -2.04 -3.91 29.40
N THR A 660 -2.44 -5.15 29.12
CA THR A 660 -1.51 -6.26 28.89
C THR A 660 -1.15 -6.28 27.39
N VAL A 661 0.13 -6.08 27.10
CA VAL A 661 0.64 -6.29 25.74
C VAL A 661 1.24 -7.67 25.66
N ARG A 662 0.73 -8.48 24.74
CA ARG A 662 1.22 -9.82 24.43
C ARG A 662 2.15 -9.74 23.22
N THR A 663 3.45 -9.94 23.46
CA THR A 663 4.48 -9.97 22.42
C THR A 663 4.85 -11.38 22.08
N THR A 664 4.66 -11.81 20.84
CA THR A 664 5.09 -13.12 20.34
C THR A 664 6.38 -12.94 19.54
N LEU A 665 7.46 -13.61 19.97
CA LEU A 665 8.70 -13.76 19.20
C LEU A 665 8.70 -15.12 18.53
N GLU A 666 9.00 -15.17 17.22
CA GLU A 666 8.98 -16.38 16.42
C GLU A 666 10.25 -16.51 15.59
N LEU A 667 10.85 -17.73 15.57
CA LEU A 667 11.92 -18.12 14.65
C LEU A 667 11.50 -19.31 13.79
N ARG A 668 11.99 -19.31 12.54
CA ARG A 668 11.83 -20.39 11.55
C ARG A 668 13.18 -20.76 10.95
N PRO A 669 13.32 -21.93 10.30
CA PRO A 669 14.54 -22.30 9.58
C PRO A 669 14.87 -21.31 8.47
N ASP A 670 16.15 -21.12 8.17
CA ASP A 670 16.72 -20.25 7.14
C ASP A 670 16.41 -18.75 7.29
N GLU A 671 15.55 -18.34 8.23
CA GLU A 671 15.25 -16.91 8.44
C GLU A 671 16.35 -16.23 9.27
N ARG A 672 16.84 -15.09 8.76
CA ARG A 672 17.86 -14.24 9.41
C ARG A 672 17.24 -13.11 10.21
N PHE A 673 15.93 -13.13 10.42
CA PHE A 673 15.17 -12.13 11.16
C PHE A 673 14.28 -12.78 12.23
N VAL A 674 13.98 -12.03 13.26
CA VAL A 674 13.03 -12.39 14.30
C VAL A 674 11.66 -11.82 13.95
N ARG A 675 10.63 -12.67 13.88
CA ARG A 675 9.24 -12.24 13.70
C ARG A 675 8.67 -11.79 15.04
N VAL A 676 8.04 -10.63 15.06
CA VAL A 676 7.44 -10.02 16.25
C VAL A 676 5.99 -9.68 15.99
N VAL A 677 5.11 -10.09 16.90
CA VAL A 677 3.69 -9.73 16.87
C VAL A 677 3.31 -9.16 18.22
N HIS A 678 2.68 -7.99 18.24
CA HIS A 678 2.05 -7.43 19.43
C HIS A 678 0.55 -7.52 19.32
N GLU A 679 -0.09 -7.99 20.38
CA GLU A 679 -1.54 -8.04 20.55
C GLU A 679 -1.93 -7.37 21.87
N PHE A 680 -2.86 -6.41 21.83
CA PHE A 680 -3.34 -5.70 23.02
C PHE A 680 -4.72 -5.08 22.78
N ASP A 681 -5.46 -4.85 23.85
CA ASP A 681 -6.75 -4.16 23.83
C ASP A 681 -6.52 -2.68 24.18
N ASN A 682 -6.58 -1.81 23.16
CA ASN A 682 -6.41 -0.37 23.38
C ASN A 682 -7.65 0.23 24.05
N ARG A 683 -7.51 0.65 25.32
CA ARG A 683 -8.52 1.31 26.15
C ARG A 683 -8.19 2.78 26.43
N CYS A 684 -7.03 3.23 25.99
CA CYS A 684 -6.56 4.60 26.19
C CYS A 684 -6.79 5.48 24.97
N ARG A 685 -6.74 6.77 25.15
CA ARG A 685 -6.98 7.78 24.11
C ARG A 685 -5.86 8.80 24.09
N ASP A 686 -5.71 9.45 22.94
CA ASP A 686 -4.76 10.56 22.76
C ASP A 686 -3.35 10.15 23.19
N HIS A 687 -2.82 9.07 22.60
CA HIS A 687 -1.49 8.53 22.91
C HIS A 687 -0.82 7.91 21.69
N ARG A 688 0.49 7.77 21.75
CA ARG A 688 1.32 7.14 20.73
C ARG A 688 2.17 6.04 21.34
N LEU A 689 2.02 4.81 20.84
CA LEU A 689 2.83 3.64 21.23
C LEU A 689 3.89 3.36 20.18
N ARG A 690 5.15 3.23 20.59
CA ARG A 690 6.30 2.89 19.74
C ARG A 690 7.09 1.71 20.30
N ALA A 691 7.67 0.90 19.41
CA ALA A 691 8.68 -0.08 19.74
C ALA A 691 10.08 0.49 19.44
N HIS A 692 10.97 0.39 20.39
CA HIS A 692 12.30 0.98 20.36
C HIS A 692 13.39 -0.09 20.26
N PHE A 693 14.41 0.17 19.44
CA PHE A 693 15.48 -0.76 19.11
C PHE A 693 16.83 -0.06 19.22
N PRO A 694 17.61 -0.31 20.29
CA PRO A 694 18.99 0.15 20.36
C PRO A 694 19.81 -0.35 19.17
N LEU A 695 20.51 0.54 18.51
CA LEU A 695 21.33 0.24 17.35
C LEU A 695 22.71 -0.27 17.73
N PRO A 696 23.33 -1.15 16.92
CA PRO A 696 24.67 -1.67 17.20
C PRO A 696 25.77 -0.62 17.08
N ALA A 697 25.53 0.45 16.35
CA ALA A 697 26.41 1.61 16.20
C ALA A 697 25.57 2.88 16.10
N ARG A 698 26.22 4.04 16.34
CA ARG A 698 25.60 5.33 16.08
C ARG A 698 25.52 5.58 14.58
N VAL A 699 24.35 5.90 14.06
CA VAL A 699 24.11 6.17 12.62
C VAL A 699 23.92 7.65 12.34
N GLY A 700 24.20 8.07 11.12
CA GLY A 700 23.95 9.43 10.63
C GLY A 700 22.59 9.63 9.96
N GLY A 701 21.82 8.56 9.82
CA GLY A 701 20.53 8.53 9.13
C GLY A 701 19.99 7.12 8.97
N SER A 702 19.03 6.95 8.09
CA SER A 702 18.37 5.68 7.77
C SER A 702 18.13 5.55 6.27
N ASP A 703 18.03 4.33 5.80
CA ASP A 703 17.66 3.97 4.42
C ASP A 703 16.29 3.30 4.43
N ALA A 704 15.29 3.93 3.80
CA ALA A 704 13.92 3.48 3.84
C ALA A 704 13.37 3.19 2.45
N GLU A 705 12.68 2.06 2.30
CA GLU A 705 11.99 1.74 1.05
C GLU A 705 10.79 2.67 0.84
N CYS A 706 10.71 3.21 -0.37
CA CYS A 706 9.60 3.97 -0.92
C CYS A 706 9.23 3.44 -2.30
N ALA A 707 8.36 4.17 -3.04
CA ALA A 707 7.98 3.79 -4.40
C ALA A 707 9.20 3.67 -5.32
N PHE A 708 9.55 2.44 -5.74
CA PHE A 708 10.66 2.07 -6.63
C PHE A 708 12.05 2.58 -6.21
N ALA A 709 12.25 2.89 -4.94
CA ALA A 709 13.54 3.39 -4.44
C ALA A 709 13.75 3.02 -2.97
N VAL A 710 15.02 3.05 -2.54
CA VAL A 710 15.39 3.15 -1.14
C VAL A 710 16.05 4.50 -0.96
N VAL A 711 15.53 5.31 -0.04
CA VAL A 711 15.90 6.71 0.13
C VAL A 711 16.64 6.88 1.45
N HIS A 712 17.80 7.54 1.39
CA HIS A 712 18.54 7.93 2.58
C HIS A 712 17.95 9.18 3.22
N ARG A 713 17.72 9.16 4.55
CA ARG A 713 17.23 10.31 5.33
C ARG A 713 18.09 10.54 6.56
N GLY A 714 18.46 11.80 6.77
CA GLY A 714 19.21 12.21 7.95
C GLY A 714 18.40 12.19 9.24
N LEU A 715 19.01 12.64 10.33
CA LEU A 715 18.40 12.68 11.67
C LEU A 715 17.50 13.91 11.91
N THR A 716 17.35 14.79 10.92
CA THR A 716 16.56 16.02 11.01
C THR A 716 15.63 16.16 9.82
N ALA A 717 14.52 16.84 10.01
CA ALA A 717 13.60 17.23 8.93
C ALA A 717 13.55 18.76 8.84
N GLU A 718 13.50 19.27 7.61
CA GLU A 718 13.32 20.71 7.38
C GLU A 718 11.87 21.10 7.68
N GLY A 719 11.69 22.11 8.53
CA GLY A 719 10.40 22.70 8.88
C GLY A 719 10.41 24.21 8.70
N GLY A 720 9.27 24.83 8.97
CA GLY A 720 9.09 26.29 8.87
C GLY A 720 8.00 26.81 9.79
N THR A 721 7.45 27.97 9.47
CA THR A 721 6.40 28.63 10.26
C THR A 721 5.04 27.93 10.16
N HIS A 722 4.85 27.11 9.13
CA HIS A 722 3.59 26.38 8.90
C HIS A 722 3.57 25.02 9.61
N GLU A 723 4.72 24.37 9.72
CA GLU A 723 4.91 23.10 10.38
C GLU A 723 6.37 22.98 10.85
N TYR A 724 6.58 22.67 12.12
CA TYR A 724 7.93 22.46 12.64
C TYR A 724 8.45 21.08 12.22
N GLY A 725 9.71 21.01 11.84
CA GLY A 725 10.32 19.78 11.38
C GLY A 725 10.37 18.71 12.47
N LEU A 726 9.70 17.59 12.24
CA LEU A 726 9.77 16.39 13.07
C LEU A 726 10.38 15.28 12.22
N PRO A 727 11.49 14.63 12.64
CA PRO A 727 12.20 13.64 11.85
C PRO A 727 11.53 12.25 11.92
N THR A 728 10.19 12.22 11.82
CA THR A 728 9.43 11.01 11.53
C THR A 728 9.29 10.85 10.02
N PHE A 729 9.56 9.64 9.55
CA PHE A 729 9.62 9.35 8.11
C PHE A 729 8.78 8.14 7.76
N PRO A 730 8.20 8.08 6.55
CA PRO A 730 7.50 6.90 6.08
C PRO A 730 8.46 5.87 5.48
N SER A 731 8.11 4.58 5.61
CA SER A 731 8.68 3.47 4.85
C SER A 731 7.57 2.53 4.39
N ARG A 732 7.75 1.83 3.27
CA ARG A 732 6.70 0.97 2.72
C ARG A 732 6.76 -0.44 3.26
N ARG A 733 7.91 -1.12 3.17
CA ARG A 733 8.08 -2.49 3.62
C ARG A 733 9.22 -2.64 4.63
N PHE A 734 10.26 -1.81 4.51
CA PHE A 734 11.38 -1.84 5.45
C PHE A 734 12.06 -0.48 5.63
N VAL A 735 12.71 -0.35 6.78
CA VAL A 735 13.69 0.70 7.06
C VAL A 735 14.94 0.05 7.64
N ASP A 736 16.10 0.52 7.21
CA ASP A 736 17.41 0.15 7.70
C ASP A 736 18.10 1.33 8.40
N ALA A 737 18.74 1.05 9.52
CA ALA A 737 19.60 2.00 10.22
C ALA A 737 20.97 1.36 10.45
N SER A 738 21.96 1.78 9.68
CA SER A 738 23.30 1.18 9.64
C SER A 738 24.39 2.26 9.48
N ASP A 739 25.59 1.99 10.01
CA ASP A 739 26.79 2.80 9.75
C ASP A 739 27.58 2.33 8.52
N GLY A 740 27.03 1.39 7.76
CA GLY A 740 27.67 0.73 6.63
C GLY A 740 28.52 -0.49 7.01
N THR A 741 28.72 -0.73 8.31
CA THR A 741 29.46 -1.88 8.85
C THR A 741 28.56 -2.84 9.58
N VAL A 742 27.68 -2.31 10.42
CA VAL A 742 26.67 -3.03 11.19
C VAL A 742 25.38 -2.22 11.21
N GLY A 743 24.26 -2.90 11.29
CA GLY A 743 22.95 -2.26 11.28
C GLY A 743 21.83 -3.13 11.81
N LEU A 744 20.65 -2.54 11.83
CA LEU A 744 19.38 -3.16 12.16
C LEU A 744 18.34 -2.69 11.17
N ALA A 745 17.73 -3.62 10.45
CA ALA A 745 16.58 -3.32 9.62
C ALA A 745 15.28 -3.81 10.28
N LEU A 746 14.20 -3.04 10.12
CA LEU A 746 12.85 -3.43 10.46
C LEU A 746 12.07 -3.65 9.18
N VAL A 747 11.46 -4.83 9.04
CA VAL A 747 10.49 -5.14 7.99
C VAL A 747 9.11 -5.13 8.63
N HIS A 748 8.13 -4.42 8.07
CA HIS A 748 6.85 -4.21 8.74
C HIS A 748 5.66 -4.36 7.79
N ASP A 749 4.50 -4.68 8.36
CA ASP A 749 3.23 -4.81 7.65
C ASP A 749 2.31 -3.62 7.94
N GLY A 750 2.40 -2.57 7.12
CA GLY A 750 1.55 -1.39 7.23
C GLY A 750 1.85 -0.47 8.43
N LEU A 751 3.05 -0.57 9.06
CA LEU A 751 3.51 0.33 10.12
C LEU A 751 4.45 1.38 9.50
N LEU A 752 3.87 2.37 8.83
CA LEU A 752 4.64 3.20 7.92
C LEU A 752 5.59 4.19 8.59
N GLU A 753 5.30 4.66 9.82
CA GLU A 753 6.09 5.70 10.49
C GLU A 753 7.21 5.13 11.34
N TYR A 754 8.42 5.66 11.13
CA TYR A 754 9.58 5.41 11.97
C TYR A 754 10.34 6.70 12.29
N GLU A 755 11.25 6.64 13.27
CA GLU A 755 12.14 7.72 13.64
C GLU A 755 13.47 7.14 14.15
N VAL A 756 14.61 7.76 13.80
CA VAL A 756 15.89 7.49 14.43
C VAL A 756 16.08 8.50 15.57
N VAL A 757 16.09 8.03 16.78
CA VAL A 757 16.10 8.83 18.00
C VAL A 757 17.43 8.70 18.75
N ASP A 758 17.56 9.38 19.91
CA ASP A 758 18.75 9.35 20.76
C ASP A 758 20.05 9.62 19.99
N ASP A 759 20.02 10.69 19.15
CA ASP A 759 21.18 11.12 18.39
C ASP A 759 21.83 10.00 17.56
N GLY A 760 20.96 9.20 16.88
CA GLY A 760 21.39 8.12 15.99
C GLY A 760 21.70 6.79 16.69
N ARG A 761 21.27 6.57 17.94
CA ARG A 761 21.55 5.34 18.69
C ARG A 761 20.39 4.39 18.81
N GLU A 762 19.18 4.82 18.47
CA GLU A 762 17.98 4.00 18.61
C GLU A 762 17.04 4.21 17.42
N LEU A 763 16.48 3.12 16.89
CA LEU A 763 15.43 3.15 15.88
C LEU A 763 14.09 2.93 16.57
N ALA A 764 13.10 3.79 16.32
CA ALA A 764 11.75 3.69 16.85
C ALA A 764 10.74 3.46 15.72
N LEU A 765 9.89 2.45 15.86
CA LEU A 765 8.78 2.14 14.98
C LEU A 765 7.47 2.50 15.66
N THR A 766 6.63 3.31 15.02
CA THR A 766 5.31 3.64 15.57
C THR A 766 4.35 2.47 15.33
N LEU A 767 3.80 1.91 16.42
CA LEU A 767 2.87 0.80 16.39
C LEU A 767 1.41 1.25 16.37
N LEU A 768 1.13 2.35 17.07
CA LEU A 768 -0.21 2.93 17.19
C LEU A 768 -0.10 4.42 17.47
N ARG A 769 -0.95 5.21 16.83
CA ARG A 769 -1.23 6.58 17.22
C ARG A 769 -2.74 6.75 17.35
N ALA A 770 -3.19 7.14 18.52
CA ALA A 770 -4.59 7.34 18.86
C ALA A 770 -4.86 8.84 19.05
N THR A 771 -5.78 9.40 18.27
CA THR A 771 -6.15 10.81 18.32
C THR A 771 -7.65 11.00 18.12
N GLY A 772 -8.22 12.11 18.63
CA GLY A 772 -9.67 12.28 18.70
C GLY A 772 -10.29 13.28 17.73
N TYR A 773 -9.48 13.98 16.93
CA TYR A 773 -9.95 15.02 16.03
C TYR A 773 -9.37 14.86 14.62
N LEU A 774 -10.16 15.21 13.61
CA LEU A 774 -9.69 15.29 12.24
C LEU A 774 -8.60 16.36 12.15
N SER A 775 -8.86 17.57 12.65
CA SER A 775 -7.86 18.62 12.80
C SER A 775 -8.08 19.37 14.11
N ARG A 776 -6.98 19.69 14.83
CA ARG A 776 -6.99 20.62 15.96
C ARG A 776 -6.54 22.00 15.48
N SER A 777 -6.94 23.06 16.20
CA SER A 777 -6.63 24.42 15.80
C SER A 777 -5.22 24.89 16.22
N GLU A 778 -4.64 24.33 17.28
CA GLU A 778 -3.37 24.80 17.88
C GLU A 778 -2.45 23.64 18.34
N PRO A 779 -2.18 22.62 17.49
CA PRO A 779 -1.23 21.57 17.87
C PRO A 779 0.19 22.11 17.97
N ALA A 780 1.01 21.54 18.86
CA ALA A 780 2.33 22.08 19.19
C ALA A 780 3.31 22.19 18.01
N LEU A 781 3.18 21.30 17.01
CA LEU A 781 4.09 21.24 15.86
C LEU A 781 3.51 21.86 14.59
N ARG A 782 2.27 22.35 14.63
CA ARG A 782 1.60 23.03 13.50
C ARG A 782 0.66 24.12 14.05
N PRO A 783 0.96 25.39 13.82
CA PRO A 783 0.22 26.49 14.43
C PRO A 783 -1.18 26.76 13.84
N ASN A 784 -1.50 26.17 12.69
CA ASN A 784 -2.77 26.38 11.98
C ASN A 784 -3.49 25.03 11.76
N PRO A 785 -4.84 25.03 11.71
CA PRO A 785 -5.58 23.80 11.37
C PRO A 785 -5.29 23.36 9.93
N ALA A 786 -5.33 22.05 9.68
CA ALA A 786 -5.20 21.47 8.33
C ALA A 786 -6.55 21.09 7.71
N GLY A 787 -7.62 21.18 8.48
CA GLY A 787 -8.99 20.87 8.06
C GLY A 787 -10.00 21.32 9.12
N PRO A 788 -11.28 20.94 8.98
CA PRO A 788 -12.30 21.28 9.96
C PRO A 788 -12.07 20.55 11.30
N THR A 789 -12.35 21.25 12.39
CA THR A 789 -12.24 20.68 13.73
C THR A 789 -13.46 19.83 14.05
N ILE A 790 -13.46 18.57 13.65
CA ILE A 790 -14.52 17.60 13.93
C ILE A 790 -13.98 16.41 14.72
N PRO A 791 -14.76 15.83 15.64
CA PRO A 791 -14.37 14.62 16.35
C PRO A 791 -14.35 13.41 15.42
N VAL A 792 -13.29 12.58 15.52
CA VAL A 792 -13.15 11.30 14.83
C VAL A 792 -12.81 10.22 15.86
N ARG A 793 -13.83 9.48 16.27
CA ARG A 793 -13.70 8.50 17.36
C ARG A 793 -12.93 7.26 16.94
N GLY A 794 -13.06 6.87 15.68
CA GLY A 794 -12.34 5.72 15.09
C GLY A 794 -10.83 5.91 15.10
N ALA A 795 -10.36 7.15 14.99
CA ALA A 795 -8.91 7.44 15.05
C ALA A 795 -8.30 7.30 16.45
N GLN A 796 -9.11 7.14 17.49
CA GLN A 796 -8.64 6.68 18.81
C GLN A 796 -8.25 5.20 18.82
N MET A 797 -8.51 4.45 17.76
CA MET A 797 -8.17 3.04 17.61
C MET A 797 -8.57 2.17 18.82
N PRO A 798 -9.82 2.22 19.32
CA PRO A 798 -10.24 1.45 20.48
C PRO A 798 -10.38 -0.04 20.17
N GLY A 799 -10.14 -0.88 21.17
CA GLY A 799 -10.33 -2.34 21.08
C GLY A 799 -9.07 -3.10 20.72
N GLU A 800 -9.24 -4.34 20.26
CA GLU A 800 -8.13 -5.25 19.98
C GLU A 800 -7.26 -4.74 18.82
N GLN A 801 -5.97 -4.65 19.07
CA GLN A 801 -4.93 -4.27 18.12
C GLN A 801 -4.00 -5.44 17.89
N ARG A 802 -3.60 -5.63 16.63
CA ARG A 802 -2.59 -6.61 16.25
C ARG A 802 -1.67 -5.98 15.22
N VAL A 803 -0.41 -5.86 15.57
CA VAL A 803 0.63 -5.32 14.69
C VAL A 803 1.79 -6.30 14.58
N GLU A 804 2.40 -6.38 13.40
CA GLU A 804 3.50 -7.30 13.17
C GLU A 804 4.63 -6.68 12.33
N TYR A 805 5.85 -7.09 12.68
CA TYR A 805 7.07 -6.70 11.99
C TYR A 805 8.15 -7.76 12.19
N ALA A 806 9.27 -7.62 11.48
CA ALA A 806 10.46 -8.45 11.69
C ALA A 806 11.67 -7.59 11.96
N VAL A 807 12.57 -8.11 12.78
CA VAL A 807 13.83 -7.46 13.17
C VAL A 807 14.99 -8.22 12.56
N LEU A 808 15.75 -7.57 11.69
CA LEU A 808 16.87 -8.13 10.94
C LEU A 808 18.19 -7.47 11.39
N PRO A 809 18.94 -8.06 12.34
CA PRO A 809 20.29 -7.62 12.65
C PRO A 809 21.25 -8.03 11.54
N HIS A 810 22.18 -7.17 11.12
CA HIS A 810 23.05 -7.47 9.99
C HIS A 810 24.39 -6.74 10.02
N ARG A 811 25.31 -7.22 9.16
CA ARG A 811 26.52 -6.50 8.78
C ARG A 811 26.36 -5.85 7.41
N GLY A 812 27.12 -4.77 7.18
CA GLY A 812 27.01 -3.97 5.97
C GLY A 812 25.80 -3.05 5.96
N ASP A 813 25.34 -2.67 4.80
CA ASP A 813 24.17 -1.86 4.54
C ASP A 813 22.92 -2.73 4.22
N TRP A 814 21.79 -2.10 3.95
CA TRP A 814 20.54 -2.77 3.59
C TRP A 814 20.65 -3.69 2.37
N ARG A 815 21.58 -3.43 1.43
CA ARG A 815 21.83 -4.27 0.26
C ARG A 815 22.52 -5.56 0.66
N ALA A 816 23.61 -5.45 1.42
CA ALA A 816 24.32 -6.60 1.96
C ALA A 816 23.45 -7.46 2.87
N ALA A 817 22.55 -6.82 3.62
CA ALA A 817 21.54 -7.48 4.44
C ALA A 817 20.44 -8.19 3.63
N GLY A 818 20.24 -7.82 2.37
CA GLY A 818 19.20 -8.37 1.52
C GLY A 818 17.78 -7.99 1.97
N CYS A 819 17.57 -6.72 2.36
CA CYS A 819 16.29 -6.25 2.94
C CYS A 819 15.09 -6.50 2.04
N HIS A 820 15.21 -6.36 0.72
CA HIS A 820 14.12 -6.71 -0.22
C HIS A 820 13.74 -8.20 -0.16
N ALA A 821 14.73 -9.08 -0.10
CA ALA A 821 14.47 -10.52 0.01
C ALA A 821 13.85 -10.88 1.38
N ALA A 822 14.29 -10.25 2.45
CA ALA A 822 13.71 -10.39 3.79
C ALA A 822 12.26 -9.89 3.81
N ALA A 823 11.96 -8.76 3.16
CA ALA A 823 10.61 -8.23 3.02
C ALA A 823 9.70 -9.20 2.25
N ASP A 824 10.15 -9.76 1.14
CA ASP A 824 9.40 -10.78 0.40
C ASP A 824 9.18 -12.04 1.26
N ALA A 825 10.19 -12.51 2.02
CA ALA A 825 10.07 -13.68 2.88
C ALA A 825 9.13 -13.46 4.08
N PHE A 826 9.10 -12.26 4.63
CA PHE A 826 8.23 -11.91 5.76
C PHE A 826 6.78 -11.67 5.33
N LEU A 827 6.57 -10.89 4.26
CA LEU A 827 5.27 -10.34 3.88
C LEU A 827 4.49 -11.22 2.89
N VAL A 828 5.17 -11.94 2.00
CA VAL A 828 4.52 -12.71 0.94
C VAL A 828 4.60 -14.20 1.25
N PRO A 829 3.47 -14.90 1.50
CA PRO A 829 3.49 -16.32 1.81
C PRO A 829 3.94 -17.15 0.60
N LEU A 830 4.53 -18.32 0.85
CA LEU A 830 4.56 -19.40 -0.11
C LEU A 830 3.15 -19.96 -0.25
N GLU A 831 2.60 -19.93 -1.45
CA GLU A 831 1.27 -20.45 -1.72
C GLU A 831 1.26 -21.98 -1.77
N ARG A 832 0.11 -22.59 -1.52
CA ARG A 832 -0.02 -24.05 -1.58
C ARG A 832 -1.36 -24.49 -2.14
N VAL A 833 -1.33 -25.62 -2.82
CA VAL A 833 -2.53 -26.29 -3.31
C VAL A 833 -2.26 -27.80 -3.39
N ARG A 834 -3.31 -28.63 -3.43
CA ARG A 834 -3.17 -30.07 -3.66
C ARG A 834 -3.20 -30.37 -5.15
N THR A 835 -2.29 -31.24 -5.59
CA THR A 835 -2.27 -31.70 -6.98
C THR A 835 -3.45 -32.61 -7.28
N ALA A 836 -3.96 -32.49 -8.50
CA ALA A 836 -5.02 -33.36 -9.01
C ALA A 836 -4.47 -34.72 -9.55
N GLY A 837 -3.21 -34.73 -9.98
CA GLY A 837 -2.57 -35.84 -10.68
C GLY A 837 -2.80 -35.80 -12.20
N GLY A 838 -1.92 -36.48 -12.94
CA GLY A 838 -2.07 -36.66 -14.40
C GLY A 838 -1.59 -35.50 -15.27
N GLY A 839 -0.91 -34.51 -14.70
CA GLY A 839 -0.27 -33.42 -15.44
C GLY A 839 1.01 -33.86 -16.16
N THR A 840 1.59 -32.97 -16.94
CA THR A 840 2.80 -33.20 -17.75
C THR A 840 3.94 -32.21 -17.47
N GLU A 841 3.68 -31.12 -16.73
CA GLU A 841 4.73 -30.19 -16.31
C GLU A 841 5.59 -30.82 -15.21
N PRO A 842 6.90 -30.52 -15.15
CA PRO A 842 7.80 -31.16 -14.19
C PRO A 842 7.35 -30.89 -12.75
N PRO A 843 7.70 -31.78 -11.78
CA PRO A 843 7.31 -31.63 -10.38
C PRO A 843 7.95 -30.42 -9.69
N GLN A 844 8.97 -29.81 -10.31
CA GLN A 844 9.58 -28.54 -9.93
C GLN A 844 9.93 -27.73 -11.17
N GLY A 845 9.67 -26.42 -11.16
CA GLY A 845 9.97 -25.55 -12.29
C GLY A 845 9.79 -24.08 -11.97
N ALA A 846 10.19 -23.22 -12.93
CA ALA A 846 9.93 -21.79 -12.92
C ALA A 846 9.32 -21.39 -14.27
N ARG A 847 8.43 -20.40 -14.28
CA ARG A 847 7.86 -19.88 -15.52
C ARG A 847 8.57 -18.62 -16.00
N LEU A 848 9.00 -17.79 -15.06
CA LEU A 848 9.71 -16.54 -15.30
C LEU A 848 10.91 -16.47 -14.35
N GLU A 849 12.05 -16.08 -14.86
CA GLU A 849 13.25 -15.81 -14.06
C GLU A 849 13.74 -14.40 -14.41
N VAL A 850 13.99 -13.60 -13.39
CA VAL A 850 14.54 -12.24 -13.51
C VAL A 850 15.70 -12.10 -12.57
N ASP A 851 16.86 -11.75 -13.10
CA ASP A 851 18.08 -11.53 -12.34
C ASP A 851 18.62 -10.11 -12.57
N GLY A 852 19.19 -9.48 -11.54
CA GLY A 852 19.79 -8.16 -11.61
C GLY A 852 18.85 -6.97 -11.35
N ALA A 853 17.58 -7.19 -11.04
CA ALA A 853 16.62 -6.14 -10.66
C ALA A 853 15.53 -6.67 -9.72
N GLU A 854 14.86 -5.74 -9.05
CA GLU A 854 13.59 -6.00 -8.36
C GLU A 854 12.44 -6.06 -9.37
N VAL A 855 11.47 -6.96 -9.14
CA VAL A 855 10.24 -7.07 -9.93
C VAL A 855 9.10 -6.42 -9.17
N SER A 856 8.47 -5.42 -9.75
CA SER A 856 7.29 -4.76 -9.15
C SER A 856 5.98 -5.30 -9.70
N ALA A 857 5.91 -5.65 -10.98
CA ALA A 857 4.71 -6.21 -11.59
C ALA A 857 5.01 -7.29 -12.64
N VAL A 858 4.10 -8.25 -12.75
CA VAL A 858 4.03 -9.23 -13.85
C VAL A 858 2.59 -9.26 -14.32
N VAL A 859 2.34 -8.71 -15.51
CA VAL A 859 0.99 -8.45 -16.01
C VAL A 859 0.81 -9.08 -17.39
N ARG A 860 -0.30 -9.75 -17.58
CA ARG A 860 -0.71 -10.21 -18.92
C ARG A 860 -1.46 -9.09 -19.63
N GLU A 861 -0.98 -8.72 -20.80
CA GLU A 861 -1.59 -7.75 -21.68
C GLU A 861 -1.97 -8.39 -23.02
N PRO A 862 -2.85 -7.77 -23.84
CA PRO A 862 -3.07 -8.23 -25.19
C PRO A 862 -1.76 -8.30 -25.99
N GLY A 863 -1.40 -9.51 -26.45
CA GLY A 863 -0.19 -9.77 -27.24
C GLY A 863 1.07 -10.10 -26.45
N GLY A 864 0.98 -10.32 -25.13
CA GLY A 864 2.17 -10.77 -24.39
C GLY A 864 2.10 -10.60 -22.87
N LEU A 865 3.28 -10.73 -22.27
CA LEU A 865 3.51 -10.58 -20.84
C LEU A 865 4.37 -9.32 -20.60
N SER A 866 3.93 -8.42 -19.74
CA SER A 866 4.72 -7.26 -19.31
C SER A 866 5.29 -7.51 -17.92
N VAL A 867 6.60 -7.32 -17.79
CA VAL A 867 7.35 -7.43 -16.52
C VAL A 867 7.94 -6.06 -16.20
N ARG A 868 7.50 -5.43 -15.10
CA ARG A 868 8.10 -4.18 -14.64
C ARG A 868 9.17 -4.48 -13.62
N VAL A 869 10.35 -3.93 -13.90
CA VAL A 869 11.55 -4.07 -13.08
C VAL A 869 12.10 -2.71 -12.68
N PHE A 870 12.82 -2.64 -11.58
CA PHE A 870 13.56 -1.46 -11.19
C PHE A 870 14.88 -1.86 -10.53
N ARG A 871 15.92 -1.07 -10.80
CA ARG A 871 17.23 -1.33 -10.26
C ARG A 871 17.44 -0.58 -8.94
N THR A 872 17.98 -1.27 -7.95
CA THR A 872 18.28 -0.69 -6.62
C THR A 872 19.76 -0.50 -6.36
N ASP A 873 20.61 -0.86 -7.32
CA ASP A 873 22.06 -0.67 -7.25
C ASP A 873 22.48 0.75 -7.65
N PRO A 874 23.57 1.28 -7.04
CA PRO A 874 24.14 2.56 -7.43
C PRO A 874 24.90 2.51 -8.76
N ASP A 875 25.20 1.31 -9.28
CA ASP A 875 25.91 1.10 -10.53
C ASP A 875 24.97 0.59 -11.64
N PRO A 876 25.22 0.95 -12.91
CA PRO A 876 24.51 0.34 -14.03
C PRO A 876 24.74 -1.17 -14.07
N GLY A 877 23.76 -1.93 -14.54
CA GLY A 877 23.89 -3.38 -14.60
C GLY A 877 22.92 -4.05 -15.55
N GLU A 878 23.29 -5.27 -15.94
CA GLU A 878 22.48 -6.12 -16.80
C GLU A 878 21.33 -6.74 -15.99
N VAL A 879 20.12 -6.67 -16.53
CA VAL A 879 18.95 -7.39 -16.06
C VAL A 879 18.65 -8.50 -17.04
N ARG A 880 18.71 -9.75 -16.61
CA ARG A 880 18.44 -10.93 -17.44
C ARG A 880 17.03 -11.42 -17.20
N VAL A 881 16.37 -11.82 -18.29
CA VAL A 881 15.00 -12.34 -18.23
C VAL A 881 14.90 -13.62 -19.04
N THR A 882 14.43 -14.67 -18.39
CA THR A 882 14.14 -15.97 -18.99
C THR A 882 12.66 -16.27 -18.82
N TYR A 883 11.98 -16.65 -19.89
CA TYR A 883 10.58 -17.08 -19.87
C TYR A 883 10.45 -18.49 -20.43
N ALA A 884 9.76 -19.36 -19.69
CA ALA A 884 9.57 -20.79 -20.03
C ALA A 884 10.88 -21.51 -20.42
N GLY A 885 11.97 -21.20 -19.70
CA GLY A 885 13.29 -21.82 -19.89
C GLY A 885 14.11 -21.28 -21.06
N ALA A 886 13.66 -20.24 -21.76
CA ALA A 886 14.39 -19.62 -22.85
C ALA A 886 14.61 -18.11 -22.62
N PRO A 887 15.73 -17.51 -23.14
CA PRO A 887 15.92 -16.07 -23.09
C PRO A 887 14.72 -15.32 -23.66
N ALA A 888 14.17 -14.40 -22.89
CA ALA A 888 12.99 -13.64 -23.30
C ALA A 888 13.35 -12.62 -24.40
N ARG A 889 12.41 -12.40 -25.33
CA ARG A 889 12.57 -11.42 -26.41
C ARG A 889 11.36 -10.50 -26.44
N GLY A 890 11.58 -9.24 -26.77
CA GLY A 890 10.50 -8.28 -26.82
C GLY A 890 10.96 -6.84 -26.91
N TRP A 891 10.22 -5.96 -26.23
CA TRP A 891 10.44 -4.52 -26.23
C TRP A 891 10.45 -3.96 -24.82
N VAL A 892 11.38 -3.07 -24.53
CA VAL A 892 11.23 -2.11 -23.45
C VAL A 892 10.13 -1.14 -23.89
N VAL A 893 9.13 -0.93 -23.04
CA VAL A 893 8.01 -0.03 -23.32
C VAL A 893 7.90 1.03 -22.23
N ASP A 894 7.37 2.20 -22.60
CA ASP A 894 7.00 3.25 -21.62
C ASP A 894 5.69 2.89 -20.87
N LEU A 895 5.24 3.73 -19.93
CA LEU A 895 4.02 3.48 -19.17
C LEU A 895 2.73 3.60 -20.01
N ARG A 896 2.82 4.12 -21.22
CA ARG A 896 1.72 4.16 -22.21
C ARG A 896 1.73 2.92 -23.12
N GLY A 897 2.69 2.01 -22.92
CA GLY A 897 2.88 0.81 -23.75
C GLY A 897 3.57 1.07 -25.10
N LEU A 898 4.15 2.25 -25.31
CA LEU A 898 4.86 2.58 -26.54
C LEU A 898 6.28 1.96 -26.52
N PRO A 899 6.73 1.32 -27.62
CA PRO A 899 8.04 0.69 -27.68
C PRO A 899 9.16 1.74 -27.65
N VAL A 900 10.18 1.50 -26.83
CA VAL A 900 11.38 2.34 -26.68
C VAL A 900 12.56 1.68 -27.39
N GLU A 901 12.89 0.44 -27.02
CA GLU A 901 14.00 -0.32 -27.62
C GLU A 901 13.74 -1.83 -27.56
N PRO A 902 14.26 -2.63 -28.50
CA PRO A 902 14.13 -4.08 -28.45
C PRO A 902 15.09 -4.68 -27.41
N PHE A 903 14.74 -5.85 -26.86
CA PHE A 903 15.65 -6.63 -26.02
C PHE A 903 15.61 -8.12 -26.36
N GLU A 904 16.73 -8.82 -26.09
CA GLU A 904 16.87 -10.27 -26.23
C GLU A 904 17.67 -10.82 -25.04
N GLY A 905 17.03 -11.59 -24.18
CA GLY A 905 17.63 -12.20 -23.00
C GLY A 905 17.91 -11.25 -21.85
N GLY A 906 18.04 -9.95 -22.10
CA GLY A 906 18.32 -8.96 -21.07
C GLY A 906 18.40 -7.53 -21.58
N VAL A 907 18.52 -6.60 -20.63
CA VAL A 907 18.65 -5.15 -20.85
C VAL A 907 19.58 -4.54 -19.81
N THR A 908 20.36 -3.53 -20.19
CA THR A 908 21.18 -2.78 -19.23
C THR A 908 20.39 -1.61 -18.66
N LEU A 909 20.23 -1.58 -17.35
CA LEU A 909 19.56 -0.48 -16.64
C LEU A 909 20.57 0.43 -15.93
N ARG A 910 20.27 1.74 -15.92
CA ARG A 910 20.97 2.73 -15.09
C ARG A 910 20.60 2.49 -13.61
N PRO A 911 21.37 3.07 -12.67
CA PRO A 911 20.98 3.11 -11.26
C PRO A 911 19.54 3.63 -11.11
N TRP A 912 18.73 2.99 -10.29
CA TRP A 912 17.36 3.41 -9.96
C TRP A 912 16.38 3.48 -11.13
N GLN A 913 16.77 2.96 -12.31
CA GLN A 913 15.90 2.98 -13.48
C GLN A 913 14.76 1.98 -13.35
N ILE A 914 13.54 2.45 -13.67
CA ILE A 914 12.34 1.65 -13.85
C ILE A 914 12.24 1.29 -15.34
N ALA A 915 11.95 0.03 -15.66
CA ALA A 915 11.70 -0.42 -17.03
C ALA A 915 10.54 -1.41 -17.08
N THR A 916 9.74 -1.34 -18.13
CA THR A 916 8.70 -2.32 -18.42
C THR A 916 9.12 -3.13 -19.63
N LEU A 917 9.29 -4.44 -19.44
CA LEU A 917 9.75 -5.40 -20.48
C LEU A 917 8.53 -6.16 -21.00
N ARG A 918 8.09 -5.86 -22.21
CA ARG A 918 7.01 -6.59 -22.88
C ARG A 918 7.58 -7.75 -23.65
N ILE A 919 7.30 -8.98 -23.21
CA ILE A 919 7.80 -10.24 -23.78
C ILE A 919 6.86 -10.67 -24.89
N ALA A 920 7.40 -10.83 -26.10
CA ALA A 920 6.64 -11.28 -27.26
C ALA A 920 6.41 -12.80 -27.23
N GLY A 921 5.25 -13.25 -27.77
CA GLY A 921 4.96 -14.67 -27.94
C GLY A 921 4.63 -15.42 -26.63
N ALA A 922 4.45 -14.76 -25.53
CA ALA A 922 4.04 -15.37 -24.25
C ALA A 922 2.62 -15.99 -24.30
N ASP A 923 1.87 -15.74 -25.36
CA ASP A 923 0.53 -16.34 -25.60
C ASP A 923 0.59 -17.69 -26.34
N ALA A 924 1.74 -18.08 -26.93
CA ALA A 924 1.87 -19.26 -27.78
C ALA A 924 2.16 -20.58 -27.02
N GLY A 925 2.23 -20.53 -25.70
CA GLY A 925 2.57 -21.67 -24.84
C GLY A 925 1.48 -21.98 -23.80
N GLY A 926 0.24 -22.23 -24.23
CA GLY A 926 -0.86 -22.76 -23.42
C GLY A 926 -1.06 -24.22 -23.61
#